data_b8e68f604b25c932ef0abf7948e15212
#
_entry.id   b8e68f604b25c932ef0abf7948e15212
#
_cell.length_a   1.000
_cell.length_b   1.000
_cell.length_c   1.000
_cell.angle_alpha   90.00
_cell.angle_beta   90.00
_cell.angle_gamma   90.00
#
_symmetry.space_group_name_H-M   'P 1'
#
loop_
_entity.id
_entity.type
_entity.pdbx_description
1 polymer ?
#
loop_
_entity_poly.entity_id
_entity_poly.type
_entity_poly.pdbx_seq_one_letter_code
_entity_poly.pdbx_strand_id
1 'polypeptide(L)'
;LARLKRLAEKDEELIIVKTPITTTEIADRVKHYDLLEPSKFSKRYNNLLYRPVSFSLNGEEHKIQYNFCGNPYCKWPGLPQKKFTSVKGNPSRYRLSGRGKGENQAIICNDVPTGVVKGMTWGCTTFPVSNWSVAEEIKRLVHIETIKDVEPNYQFHKEGCIQEGTTTFEDVHLFYKQGKSKTNAQVWQCKTCKKKTSLMPTRKQSTTYHQKRNDILPSLVMDLLNRTPVTRTCEKLGIGVSTYYHKLEWIYRRCLEFVERHEKPAFERIEFPVMWLNTDKMTYNLNNVRKKGQGGKGFDDVEEAQFPTQIVVTADVHSKYVFRSDIAYDWNIDINDIKLDTVLFKEDHLNEFCRKHGRFRKHSFYPMPPSKNDTQTEWEYKQTLQEFDRRERYIDGLHVNSTYTTIAHLWLIKQMVKASEWRFVTDKDNSLMTAFSRVFANETRLTEAHHFISMVDRTKSLKQCNQEFKDGRAELLRWGNAMMHDTRSIWQLAYLYLIEVFKSKQFHEEVMVGSERHHKWAESPIEHPIPTRDKGFYYVDCKTDLSSLEPKEIANLVLNVSDYSTNNFMQQIRRRLSIIERPLVTARGDGKSYIYANFNPKYAQFALTILRIFYNFCEATKDLDGIKRTPAQRLGITDKQFDLKDILYLR
;
A
#
# COMPACT_ATOMS: atom_id res chain seq x y z
N LEU A 1 25.23 -6.72 -27.34
CA LEU A 1 24.92 -5.46 -26.67
C LEU A 1 24.36 -5.79 -25.29
N ALA A 2 25.05 -5.37 -24.23
CA ALA A 2 24.55 -5.51 -22.87
C ALA A 2 23.24 -4.74 -22.72
N ARG A 3 22.19 -5.41 -22.28
CA ARG A 3 20.90 -4.78 -21.99
C ARG A 3 20.82 -4.45 -20.50
N LEU A 4 20.31 -3.29 -20.18
CA LEU A 4 19.96 -2.97 -18.80
C LEU A 4 18.87 -3.96 -18.33
N LYS A 5 19.09 -4.57 -17.19
CA LYS A 5 18.07 -5.40 -16.57
C LYS A 5 16.84 -4.56 -16.20
N ARG A 6 15.68 -5.15 -16.33
CA ARG A 6 14.43 -4.52 -15.92
C ARG A 6 14.27 -4.63 -14.41
N LEU A 7 13.68 -3.63 -13.79
CA LEU A 7 13.40 -3.64 -12.36
C LEU A 7 12.51 -4.81 -11.90
N ALA A 8 11.70 -5.32 -12.82
CA ALA A 8 10.79 -6.43 -12.54
C ALA A 8 11.42 -7.82 -12.69
N GLU A 9 12.69 -7.92 -13.10
CA GLU A 9 13.38 -9.21 -13.19
C GLU A 9 13.84 -9.63 -11.78
N LYS A 10 13.56 -10.88 -11.39
CA LYS A 10 13.93 -11.49 -10.11
C LYS A 10 15.43 -11.83 -10.08
N ASP A 11 16.29 -10.85 -9.96
CA ASP A 11 17.72 -11.16 -10.04
C ASP A 11 18.44 -11.13 -8.73
N GLU A 12 18.19 -10.78 -7.69
CA GLU A 12 18.72 -10.89 -6.32
C GLU A 12 17.68 -10.40 -5.32
N GLU A 13 17.41 -11.16 -4.35
CA GLU A 13 16.47 -10.77 -3.31
C GLU A 13 17.11 -9.71 -2.40
N LEU A 14 16.61 -8.48 -2.50
CA LEU A 14 17.02 -7.37 -1.62
C LEU A 14 16.59 -7.59 -0.18
N ILE A 15 15.47 -8.27 -0.01
CA ILE A 15 14.95 -8.68 1.28
C ILE A 15 14.70 -10.18 1.23
N ILE A 16 15.35 -10.90 2.13
CA ILE A 16 15.09 -12.32 2.38
C ILE A 16 14.23 -12.41 3.63
N VAL A 17 13.00 -12.84 3.45
CA VAL A 17 12.09 -13.09 4.57
C VAL A 17 12.40 -14.46 5.15
N LYS A 18 12.87 -14.50 6.40
CA LYS A 18 13.20 -15.74 7.09
C LYS A 18 11.92 -16.49 7.44
N THR A 19 11.81 -17.73 6.96
CA THR A 19 10.65 -18.57 7.30
C THR A 19 10.53 -18.77 8.80
N PRO A 20 9.32 -18.74 9.37
CA PRO A 20 9.10 -18.94 10.80
C PRO A 20 9.23 -20.41 11.23
N ILE A 21 9.54 -21.32 10.31
CA ILE A 21 9.66 -22.77 10.58
C ILE A 21 11.06 -23.28 10.25
N THR A 22 11.48 -24.32 10.95
CA THR A 22 12.79 -24.97 10.75
C THR A 22 12.72 -25.95 9.57
N THR A 23 13.88 -26.33 9.05
CA THR A 23 13.98 -27.34 7.97
C THR A 23 13.34 -28.68 8.37
N THR A 24 13.48 -29.08 9.64
CA THR A 24 12.85 -30.30 10.18
C THR A 24 11.32 -30.18 10.18
N GLU A 25 10.81 -29.04 10.63
CA GLU A 25 9.36 -28.79 10.60
C GLU A 25 8.81 -28.75 9.17
N ILE A 26 9.58 -28.25 8.21
CA ILE A 26 9.20 -28.28 6.78
C ILE A 26 9.08 -29.73 6.31
N ALA A 27 10.07 -30.58 6.57
CA ALA A 27 10.05 -31.98 6.19
C ALA A 27 8.86 -32.74 6.81
N ASP A 28 8.60 -32.52 8.11
CA ASP A 28 7.46 -33.09 8.80
C ASP A 28 6.13 -32.59 8.22
N ARG A 29 6.04 -31.32 7.86
CA ARG A 29 4.84 -30.74 7.27
C ARG A 29 4.55 -31.29 5.89
N VAL A 30 5.54 -31.42 5.01
CA VAL A 30 5.40 -32.05 3.69
C VAL A 30 4.85 -33.49 3.85
N LYS A 31 5.47 -34.27 4.73
CA LYS A 31 5.01 -35.64 5.01
C LYS A 31 3.58 -35.70 5.52
N HIS A 32 3.20 -34.79 6.43
CA HIS A 32 1.86 -34.77 7.00
C HIS A 32 0.81 -34.20 6.04
N TYR A 33 1.20 -33.39 5.06
CA TYR A 33 0.27 -32.81 4.09
C TYR A 33 -0.46 -33.92 3.30
N ASP A 34 0.27 -34.93 2.88
CA ASP A 34 -0.29 -36.07 2.13
C ASP A 34 -0.98 -37.10 3.02
N LEU A 35 -0.61 -37.17 4.30
CA LEU A 35 -1.10 -38.22 5.22
C LEU A 35 -2.31 -37.81 6.06
N LEU A 36 -2.49 -36.51 6.31
CA LEU A 36 -3.51 -36.01 7.21
C LEU A 36 -4.68 -35.41 6.44
N GLU A 37 -5.88 -35.64 6.94
CA GLU A 37 -7.04 -34.89 6.50
C GLU A 37 -6.81 -33.37 6.73
N PRO A 38 -7.32 -32.48 5.86
CA PRO A 38 -7.10 -31.02 5.94
C PRO A 38 -7.41 -30.43 7.31
N SER A 39 -8.48 -30.88 7.98
CA SER A 39 -8.84 -30.41 9.31
C SER A 39 -7.82 -30.78 10.40
N LYS A 40 -7.27 -32.00 10.32
CA LYS A 40 -6.23 -32.48 11.24
C LYS A 40 -4.90 -31.77 10.97
N PHE A 41 -4.56 -31.58 9.71
CA PHE A 41 -3.37 -30.83 9.30
C PHE A 41 -3.43 -29.39 9.82
N SER A 42 -4.52 -28.68 9.55
CA SER A 42 -4.75 -27.32 10.03
C SER A 42 -4.64 -27.20 11.54
N LYS A 43 -5.25 -28.13 12.29
CA LYS A 43 -5.17 -28.13 13.77
C LYS A 43 -3.76 -28.35 14.29
N ARG A 44 -2.95 -29.16 13.61
CA ARG A 44 -1.55 -29.45 14.01
C ARG A 44 -0.64 -28.24 13.81
N TYR A 45 -0.84 -27.45 12.74
CA TYR A 45 0.04 -26.38 12.33
C TYR A 45 -0.49 -24.96 12.54
N ASN A 46 -1.65 -24.78 13.20
CA ASN A 46 -2.29 -23.49 13.37
C ASN A 46 -1.47 -22.44 14.14
N ASN A 47 -0.48 -22.87 14.91
CA ASN A 47 0.38 -21.97 15.69
C ASN A 47 1.36 -21.17 14.81
N LEU A 48 1.58 -21.57 13.56
CA LEU A 48 2.46 -20.86 12.62
C LEU A 48 1.98 -19.43 12.34
N LEU A 49 0.67 -19.21 12.27
CA LEU A 49 0.07 -17.89 12.05
C LEU A 49 0.58 -16.83 13.05
N TYR A 50 0.87 -17.24 14.27
CA TYR A 50 1.26 -16.35 15.37
C TYR A 50 2.77 -16.24 15.56
N ARG A 51 3.57 -16.98 14.80
CA ARG A 51 5.02 -16.90 14.91
C ARG A 51 5.52 -15.57 14.32
N PRO A 52 6.47 -14.92 14.99
CA PRO A 52 7.11 -13.74 14.43
C PRO A 52 7.92 -14.10 13.20
N VAL A 53 8.00 -13.16 12.26
CA VAL A 53 8.79 -13.29 11.03
C VAL A 53 9.85 -12.20 11.00
N SER A 54 11.07 -12.54 10.66
CA SER A 54 12.19 -11.62 10.60
C SER A 54 12.72 -11.47 9.19
N PHE A 55 13.20 -10.26 8.88
CA PHE A 55 13.92 -9.95 7.63
C PHE A 55 14.89 -8.80 7.85
N SER A 56 15.88 -8.68 6.97
CA SER A 56 16.80 -7.55 6.97
C SER A 56 16.43 -6.54 5.87
N LEU A 57 16.42 -5.26 6.20
CA LEU A 57 16.24 -4.16 5.26
C LEU A 57 17.25 -3.05 5.58
N ASN A 58 18.01 -2.60 4.57
CA ASN A 58 19.03 -1.55 4.71
C ASN A 58 20.07 -1.83 5.83
N GLY A 59 20.36 -3.11 6.09
CA GLY A 59 21.29 -3.53 7.15
C GLY A 59 20.67 -3.63 8.55
N GLU A 60 19.40 -3.27 8.71
CA GLU A 60 18.68 -3.40 9.98
C GLU A 60 17.80 -4.66 10.00
N GLU A 61 17.81 -5.39 11.10
CA GLU A 61 16.94 -6.55 11.31
C GLU A 61 15.57 -6.10 11.82
N HIS A 62 14.54 -6.41 11.05
CA HIS A 62 13.14 -6.15 11.38
C HIS A 62 12.42 -7.42 11.77
N LYS A 63 11.48 -7.30 12.71
CA LYS A 63 10.65 -8.40 13.18
C LYS A 63 9.18 -8.04 13.14
N ILE A 64 8.41 -8.78 12.36
CA ILE A 64 6.96 -8.62 12.27
C ILE A 64 6.28 -9.54 13.27
N GLN A 65 5.52 -8.96 14.20
CA GLN A 65 4.61 -9.65 15.10
C GLN A 65 3.42 -8.76 15.39
N TYR A 66 2.38 -8.91 14.57
CA TYR A 66 1.18 -8.09 14.64
C TYR A 66 -0.02 -8.80 15.30
N ASN A 67 0.21 -9.98 15.86
CA ASN A 67 -0.81 -10.70 16.60
C ASN A 67 -0.82 -10.30 18.08
N PHE A 68 -1.43 -9.15 18.35
CA PHE A 68 -1.64 -8.55 19.66
C PHE A 68 -3.02 -7.85 19.72
N CYS A 69 -3.40 -7.33 20.90
CA CYS A 69 -4.65 -6.59 21.04
C CYS A 69 -4.67 -5.32 20.16
N GLY A 70 -5.69 -5.17 19.35
CA GLY A 70 -5.91 -3.98 18.52
C GLY A 70 -6.85 -2.95 19.13
N ASN A 71 -7.27 -3.12 20.39
CA ASN A 71 -8.13 -2.18 21.09
C ASN A 71 -7.30 -1.05 21.71
N PRO A 72 -7.42 0.21 21.25
CA PRO A 72 -6.63 1.33 21.77
C PRO A 72 -6.87 1.66 23.24
N TYR A 73 -8.02 1.28 23.78
CA TYR A 73 -8.38 1.49 25.18
C TYR A 73 -7.87 0.38 26.13
N CYS A 74 -7.18 -0.62 25.59
CA CYS A 74 -6.60 -1.70 26.36
C CYS A 74 -5.14 -1.37 26.75
N LYS A 75 -4.66 -1.91 27.86
CA LYS A 75 -3.25 -1.78 28.26
C LYS A 75 -2.26 -2.61 27.42
N TRP A 76 -2.74 -3.46 26.53
CA TRP A 76 -1.91 -4.41 25.78
C TRP A 76 -1.66 -4.10 24.29
N PRO A 77 -2.14 -2.99 23.66
CA PRO A 77 -1.87 -2.72 22.24
C PRO A 77 -0.38 -2.73 21.96
N GLY A 78 0.02 -3.38 20.87
CA GLY A 78 1.42 -3.46 20.45
C GLY A 78 2.33 -4.34 21.30
N LEU A 79 1.86 -4.89 22.40
CA LEU A 79 2.67 -5.77 23.26
C LEU A 79 2.60 -7.21 22.76
N PRO A 80 3.73 -7.77 22.27
CA PRO A 80 3.74 -9.11 21.70
C PRO A 80 3.58 -10.19 22.76
N GLN A 81 3.15 -11.35 22.32
CA GLN A 81 3.14 -12.57 23.10
C GLN A 81 4.09 -13.59 22.52
N LYS A 82 4.86 -14.27 23.40
CA LYS A 82 5.84 -15.27 22.95
C LYS A 82 5.16 -16.55 22.45
N LYS A 83 4.08 -16.96 23.11
CA LYS A 83 3.37 -18.20 22.80
C LYS A 83 1.87 -18.00 22.95
N PHE A 84 1.13 -18.28 21.88
CA PHE A 84 -0.34 -18.31 21.91
C PHE A 84 -0.82 -19.69 22.29
N THR A 85 -1.72 -19.74 23.25
CA THR A 85 -2.34 -20.99 23.69
C THR A 85 -3.85 -20.86 23.65
N SER A 86 -4.53 -21.95 23.36
CA SER A 86 -6.00 -22.03 23.43
C SER A 86 -6.50 -22.19 24.88
N VAL A 87 -5.61 -22.30 25.83
CA VAL A 87 -5.91 -22.55 27.26
C VAL A 87 -5.86 -21.22 28.00
N LYS A 88 -6.88 -20.96 28.81
CA LYS A 88 -6.91 -19.87 29.79
C LYS A 88 -5.81 -20.13 30.83
N GLY A 89 -4.77 -19.32 30.86
CA GLY A 89 -3.67 -19.54 31.79
C GLY A 89 -2.76 -18.33 31.96
N ASN A 90 -2.25 -18.15 33.15
CA ASN A 90 -1.21 -17.23 33.50
C ASN A 90 0.16 -17.88 33.18
N PRO A 91 1.13 -17.21 32.51
CA PRO A 91 1.23 -15.75 32.33
C PRO A 91 0.94 -15.25 30.88
N SER A 92 0.02 -15.82 30.18
CA SER A 92 -0.31 -15.46 28.81
C SER A 92 -1.12 -14.15 28.75
N ARG A 93 -0.62 -13.15 28.03
CA ARG A 93 -1.37 -11.89 27.80
C ARG A 93 -2.65 -12.14 27.03
N TYR A 94 -2.57 -13.03 26.05
CA TYR A 94 -3.65 -13.32 25.12
C TYR A 94 -4.02 -14.78 25.10
N ARG A 95 -5.26 -15.05 24.83
CA ARG A 95 -5.77 -16.37 24.47
C ARG A 95 -6.47 -16.31 23.13
N LEU A 96 -6.67 -17.46 22.50
CA LEU A 96 -7.49 -17.58 21.30
C LEU A 96 -8.90 -17.98 21.69
N SER A 97 -9.89 -17.26 21.16
CA SER A 97 -11.29 -17.65 21.26
C SER A 97 -11.66 -18.58 20.09
N GLY A 98 -12.63 -19.43 20.29
CA GLY A 98 -13.14 -20.34 19.26
C GLY A 98 -12.74 -21.78 19.53
N ARG A 99 -13.62 -22.53 20.16
CA ARG A 99 -13.51 -23.96 20.31
C ARG A 99 -14.11 -24.65 19.09
N GLY A 100 -13.29 -25.34 18.33
CA GLY A 100 -13.71 -26.47 17.51
C GLY A 100 -14.22 -26.20 16.09
N LYS A 101 -14.64 -25.00 15.74
CA LYS A 101 -14.93 -24.60 14.35
C LYS A 101 -13.89 -23.55 13.95
N GLY A 102 -13.02 -23.87 13.01
CA GLY A 102 -11.85 -23.08 12.62
C GLY A 102 -12.11 -21.67 12.09
N GLU A 103 -13.35 -21.21 12.11
CA GLU A 103 -13.76 -20.01 11.41
C GLU A 103 -13.52 -18.70 12.16
N ASN A 104 -13.44 -18.70 13.49
CA ASN A 104 -13.41 -17.47 14.29
C ASN A 104 -12.38 -17.50 15.42
N GLN A 105 -11.11 -17.72 15.09
CA GLN A 105 -10.05 -17.58 16.10
C GLN A 105 -9.74 -16.10 16.30
N ALA A 106 -10.26 -15.51 17.37
CA ALA A 106 -9.92 -14.14 17.75
C ALA A 106 -8.93 -14.13 18.91
N ILE A 107 -8.05 -13.16 18.89
CA ILE A 107 -7.14 -12.84 20.00
C ILE A 107 -7.93 -12.06 21.03
N ILE A 108 -7.97 -12.57 22.26
CA ILE A 108 -8.66 -11.96 23.41
C ILE A 108 -7.66 -11.74 24.52
N CYS A 109 -7.72 -10.60 25.19
CA CYS A 109 -6.90 -10.32 26.36
C CYS A 109 -7.29 -11.21 27.54
N ASN A 110 -6.28 -11.73 28.25
CA ASN A 110 -6.48 -12.52 29.47
C ASN A 110 -6.68 -11.68 30.73
N ASP A 111 -6.30 -10.44 30.67
CA ASP A 111 -6.40 -9.52 31.77
C ASP A 111 -7.81 -8.95 31.87
N VAL A 112 -8.68 -9.80 32.36
CA VAL A 112 -10.01 -9.40 32.81
C VAL A 112 -9.96 -9.44 34.33
N PRO A 113 -10.22 -8.32 35.04
CA PRO A 113 -10.28 -8.31 36.48
C PRO A 113 -11.17 -9.46 36.98
N THR A 114 -10.71 -10.14 37.99
CA THR A 114 -11.47 -11.19 38.67
C THR A 114 -12.76 -10.57 39.21
N GLY A 115 -13.91 -10.96 38.65
CA GLY A 115 -15.22 -10.43 39.06
C GLY A 115 -16.09 -9.89 37.95
N VAL A 116 -15.59 -9.83 36.75
CA VAL A 116 -16.35 -9.37 35.58
C VAL A 116 -17.37 -10.45 35.15
N VAL A 117 -18.58 -10.01 34.87
CA VAL A 117 -19.64 -10.82 34.30
C VAL A 117 -19.14 -11.56 33.07
N LYS A 118 -19.33 -12.87 33.03
CA LYS A 118 -18.99 -13.73 31.88
C LYS A 118 -19.54 -13.12 30.60
N GLY A 119 -18.64 -12.71 29.70
CA GLY A 119 -19.02 -12.16 28.40
C GLY A 119 -18.64 -10.66 28.16
N MET A 120 -18.31 -9.90 29.17
CA MET A 120 -17.73 -8.55 28.97
C MET A 120 -16.26 -8.68 28.61
N THR A 121 -15.99 -8.77 27.35
CA THR A 121 -14.68 -8.43 26.80
C THR A 121 -14.73 -6.96 26.46
N TRP A 122 -13.83 -6.14 26.98
CA TRP A 122 -13.68 -4.69 26.72
C TRP A 122 -13.60 -4.29 25.24
N GLY A 123 -14.21 -5.01 24.33
CA GLY A 123 -14.01 -4.90 22.90
C GLY A 123 -12.63 -5.43 22.47
N CYS A 124 -11.93 -6.15 23.32
CA CYS A 124 -10.62 -6.74 23.01
C CYS A 124 -10.71 -7.99 22.14
N THR A 125 -11.56 -7.98 21.13
CA THR A 125 -11.63 -9.02 20.12
C THR A 125 -10.85 -8.57 18.90
N THR A 126 -9.74 -9.22 18.62
CA THR A 126 -8.88 -8.87 17.50
C THR A 126 -8.66 -10.08 16.60
N PHE A 127 -8.98 -9.97 15.32
CA PHE A 127 -8.72 -11.03 14.36
C PHE A 127 -7.22 -11.10 14.05
N PRO A 128 -6.63 -12.30 13.96
CA PRO A 128 -5.22 -12.45 13.64
C PRO A 128 -4.92 -12.04 12.21
N VAL A 129 -3.66 -11.68 12.00
CA VAL A 129 -3.07 -11.45 10.67
C VAL A 129 -1.89 -12.39 10.48
N SER A 130 -1.62 -12.80 9.25
CA SER A 130 -0.43 -13.58 8.92
C SER A 130 0.80 -12.67 8.93
N ASN A 131 1.70 -12.89 9.88
CA ASN A 131 2.97 -12.17 9.95
C ASN A 131 3.83 -12.42 8.71
N TRP A 132 3.79 -13.65 8.18
CA TRP A 132 4.45 -14.01 6.93
C TRP A 132 3.91 -13.20 5.75
N SER A 133 2.60 -13.14 5.59
CA SER A 133 1.96 -12.37 4.52
C SER A 133 2.28 -10.87 4.59
N VAL A 134 2.39 -10.30 5.80
CA VAL A 134 2.83 -8.91 5.98
C VAL A 134 4.28 -8.73 5.52
N ALA A 135 5.19 -9.60 5.94
CA ALA A 135 6.60 -9.52 5.57
C ALA A 135 6.81 -9.69 4.07
N GLU A 136 6.11 -10.63 3.43
CA GLU A 136 6.14 -10.83 1.98
C GLU A 136 5.58 -9.62 1.21
N GLU A 137 4.57 -8.96 1.74
CA GLU A 137 4.03 -7.76 1.09
C GLU A 137 4.96 -6.55 1.25
N ILE A 138 5.63 -6.40 2.40
CA ILE A 138 6.71 -5.41 2.57
C ILE A 138 7.82 -5.68 1.56
N LYS A 139 8.28 -6.95 1.45
CA LYS A 139 9.29 -7.36 0.46
C LYS A 139 8.86 -6.97 -0.96
N ARG A 140 7.62 -7.28 -1.35
CA ARG A 140 7.08 -6.92 -2.67
C ARG A 140 7.15 -5.42 -2.93
N LEU A 141 6.65 -4.60 -2.00
CA LEU A 141 6.63 -3.14 -2.16
C LEU A 141 8.03 -2.54 -2.20
N VAL A 142 8.96 -3.04 -1.39
CA VAL A 142 10.36 -2.61 -1.46
C VAL A 142 10.99 -3.01 -2.79
N HIS A 143 10.73 -4.24 -3.25
CA HIS A 143 11.31 -4.77 -4.47
C HIS A 143 10.92 -3.95 -5.72
N ILE A 144 9.65 -3.56 -5.83
CA ILE A 144 9.18 -2.75 -6.97
C ILE A 144 9.69 -1.31 -6.96
N GLU A 145 10.12 -0.79 -5.82
CA GLU A 145 10.64 0.58 -5.66
C GLU A 145 12.17 0.64 -5.54
N THR A 146 12.86 -0.47 -5.67
CA THR A 146 14.30 -0.48 -5.56
C THR A 146 14.98 -0.44 -6.91
N ILE A 147 15.96 0.46 -7.05
CA ILE A 147 16.83 0.56 -8.20
C ILE A 147 18.09 -0.23 -7.90
N LYS A 148 18.36 -1.25 -8.73
CA LYS A 148 19.66 -1.92 -8.72
C LYS A 148 20.57 -1.33 -9.77
N ASP A 149 21.82 -1.09 -9.39
CA ASP A 149 22.91 -0.94 -10.31
C ASP A 149 23.30 -2.33 -10.81
N VAL A 150 22.72 -2.70 -11.94
CA VAL A 150 23.11 -3.95 -12.58
C VAL A 150 24.13 -3.62 -13.64
N GLU A 151 25.36 -4.07 -13.43
CA GLU A 151 26.33 -4.10 -14.48
C GLU A 151 25.94 -5.16 -15.50
N PRO A 152 25.97 -4.82 -16.81
CA PRO A 152 25.75 -5.83 -17.84
C PRO A 152 26.81 -6.91 -17.75
N ASN A 153 26.43 -8.15 -18.08
CA ASN A 153 27.41 -9.22 -18.23
C ASN A 153 28.24 -8.95 -19.49
N TYR A 154 29.43 -8.39 -19.31
CA TYR A 154 30.33 -8.06 -20.39
C TYR A 154 31.12 -9.29 -20.87
N GLN A 155 31.08 -9.57 -22.16
CA GLN A 155 31.97 -10.54 -22.78
C GLN A 155 33.24 -9.87 -23.24
N PHE A 156 34.33 -9.99 -22.48
CA PHE A 156 35.62 -9.38 -22.79
C PHE A 156 36.46 -10.19 -23.78
N HIS A 157 36.17 -11.49 -23.95
CA HIS A 157 36.91 -12.41 -24.75
C HIS A 157 36.01 -13.13 -25.77
N LYS A 158 36.64 -13.65 -26.83
CA LYS A 158 36.02 -14.63 -27.70
C LYS A 158 36.08 -16.00 -27.01
N GLU A 159 35.17 -16.85 -27.34
CA GLU A 159 35.13 -18.24 -26.91
C GLU A 159 36.47 -18.94 -27.24
N GLY A 160 37.07 -19.67 -26.28
CA GLY A 160 38.38 -20.32 -26.42
C GLY A 160 39.59 -19.41 -26.29
N CYS A 161 39.44 -18.18 -25.81
CA CYS A 161 40.58 -17.31 -25.53
C CYS A 161 41.34 -17.78 -24.29
N ILE A 162 42.68 -17.80 -24.34
CA ILE A 162 43.53 -18.20 -23.19
C ILE A 162 43.22 -17.33 -21.92
N GLN A 163 42.71 -16.13 -22.10
CA GLN A 163 42.36 -15.20 -21.02
C GLN A 163 40.86 -15.16 -20.74
N GLU A 164 40.12 -16.17 -21.21
CA GLU A 164 38.70 -16.25 -20.99
C GLU A 164 38.37 -16.22 -19.48
N GLY A 165 37.37 -15.42 -19.08
CA GLY A 165 37.03 -15.20 -17.69
C GLY A 165 37.68 -13.97 -17.04
N THR A 166 38.79 -13.46 -17.56
CA THR A 166 39.43 -12.26 -17.01
C THR A 166 38.72 -10.98 -17.50
N THR A 167 38.49 -10.05 -16.63
CA THR A 167 37.82 -8.79 -16.93
C THR A 167 38.77 -7.59 -16.87
N THR A 168 38.38 -6.44 -17.44
CA THR A 168 39.13 -5.18 -17.30
C THR A 168 39.12 -4.62 -15.86
N PHE A 169 38.27 -5.15 -14.98
CA PHE A 169 38.19 -4.78 -13.58
C PHE A 169 39.24 -5.55 -12.74
N GLU A 170 39.59 -6.76 -13.18
CA GLU A 170 40.59 -7.62 -12.51
C GLU A 170 41.98 -7.34 -12.99
N ASP A 171 42.21 -7.30 -14.29
CA ASP A 171 43.50 -6.98 -14.88
C ASP A 171 43.37 -6.14 -16.17
N VAL A 172 43.55 -4.84 -16.00
CA VAL A 172 43.49 -3.87 -17.11
C VAL A 172 44.64 -4.04 -18.12
N HIS A 173 45.78 -4.61 -17.70
CA HIS A 173 46.97 -4.75 -18.55
C HIS A 173 46.76 -5.75 -19.69
N LEU A 174 45.79 -6.64 -19.61
CA LEU A 174 45.44 -7.56 -20.68
C LEU A 174 44.63 -6.93 -21.81
N PHE A 175 44.29 -5.65 -21.70
CA PHE A 175 43.44 -4.95 -22.64
C PHE A 175 44.09 -3.68 -23.20
N TYR A 176 43.74 -3.33 -24.44
CA TYR A 176 44.02 -2.00 -25.02
C TYR A 176 42.82 -1.08 -24.79
N LYS A 177 43.10 0.15 -24.39
CA LYS A 177 42.10 1.20 -24.30
C LYS A 177 41.90 1.84 -25.69
N GLN A 178 40.75 1.59 -26.33
CA GLN A 178 40.44 1.99 -27.72
C GLN A 178 39.65 3.30 -27.84
N GLY A 179 39.74 4.17 -26.83
CA GLY A 179 38.96 5.41 -26.82
C GLY A 179 37.51 5.21 -26.42
N LYS A 180 36.67 6.18 -26.76
CA LYS A 180 35.24 6.16 -26.38
C LYS A 180 34.34 5.99 -27.60
N SER A 181 33.25 5.28 -27.41
CA SER A 181 32.17 5.12 -28.41
C SER A 181 31.38 6.43 -28.59
N LYS A 182 30.54 6.48 -29.64
CA LYS A 182 29.58 7.60 -29.84
C LYS A 182 28.67 7.88 -28.65
N THR A 183 28.48 6.88 -27.79
CA THR A 183 27.66 6.95 -26.58
C THR A 183 28.48 7.23 -25.32
N ASN A 184 29.71 7.69 -25.47
CA ASN A 184 30.68 7.99 -24.41
C ASN A 184 31.07 6.74 -23.56
N ALA A 185 30.81 5.53 -24.03
CA ALA A 185 31.24 4.29 -23.39
C ALA A 185 32.73 4.04 -23.69
N GLN A 186 33.52 3.67 -22.68
CA GLN A 186 34.91 3.29 -22.86
C GLN A 186 34.98 1.95 -23.60
N VAL A 187 35.70 1.92 -24.73
CA VAL A 187 35.94 0.74 -25.52
C VAL A 187 37.26 0.10 -25.09
N TRP A 188 37.23 -1.18 -24.78
CA TRP A 188 38.37 -2.01 -24.45
C TRP A 188 38.54 -3.12 -25.49
N GLN A 189 39.75 -3.51 -25.74
CA GLN A 189 40.07 -4.61 -26.66
C GLN A 189 41.03 -5.60 -26.00
N CYS A 190 40.65 -6.86 -25.94
CA CYS A 190 41.54 -7.91 -25.46
C CYS A 190 42.82 -7.97 -26.34
N LYS A 191 43.99 -8.03 -25.70
CA LYS A 191 45.29 -8.08 -26.39
C LYS A 191 45.47 -9.35 -27.17
N THR A 192 44.91 -10.46 -26.71
CA THR A 192 45.03 -11.80 -27.30
C THR A 192 44.01 -12.02 -28.42
N CYS A 193 42.72 -12.09 -28.09
CA CYS A 193 41.67 -12.44 -29.05
C CYS A 193 41.13 -11.25 -29.88
N LYS A 194 41.56 -10.04 -29.61
CA LYS A 194 41.15 -8.79 -30.28
C LYS A 194 39.65 -8.46 -30.14
N LYS A 195 38.93 -9.12 -29.20
CA LYS A 195 37.54 -8.81 -28.91
C LYS A 195 37.43 -7.38 -28.39
N LYS A 196 36.50 -6.62 -28.94
CA LYS A 196 36.20 -5.26 -28.48
C LYS A 196 34.96 -5.30 -27.61
N THR A 197 35.03 -4.68 -26.44
CA THR A 197 33.92 -4.59 -25.47
C THR A 197 33.77 -3.12 -25.04
N SER A 198 32.54 -2.62 -25.11
CA SER A 198 32.24 -1.24 -24.69
C SER A 198 31.64 -1.30 -23.29
N LEU A 199 32.33 -0.67 -22.33
CA LEU A 199 31.83 -0.57 -20.95
C LEU A 199 30.84 0.57 -20.84
N MET A 200 29.77 0.34 -20.13
CA MET A 200 28.77 1.35 -19.82
C MET A 200 29.38 2.48 -19.02
N PRO A 201 29.16 3.75 -19.37
CA PRO A 201 29.60 4.85 -18.52
C PRO A 201 28.92 4.78 -17.17
N THR A 202 29.59 5.28 -16.15
CA THR A 202 28.99 5.39 -14.82
C THR A 202 27.73 6.26 -14.85
N ARG A 203 26.83 6.12 -13.92
CA ARG A 203 25.60 6.92 -13.82
C ARG A 203 25.87 8.44 -13.87
N LYS A 204 26.98 8.89 -13.30
CA LYS A 204 27.38 10.31 -13.30
C LYS A 204 27.72 10.82 -14.68
N GLN A 205 28.07 9.95 -15.63
CA GLN A 205 28.55 10.32 -16.96
C GLN A 205 27.45 10.35 -18.03
N SER A 206 26.45 9.49 -17.94
CA SER A 206 25.36 9.44 -18.94
C SER A 206 24.07 8.87 -18.37
N THR A 207 23.01 9.67 -18.42
CA THR A 207 21.66 9.26 -18.03
C THR A 207 20.88 8.62 -19.18
N THR A 208 21.40 8.68 -20.40
CA THR A 208 20.71 8.24 -21.63
C THR A 208 21.39 7.08 -22.33
N TYR A 209 22.35 6.45 -21.68
CA TYR A 209 23.10 5.33 -22.25
C TYR A 209 22.15 4.18 -22.66
N HIS A 210 22.38 3.65 -23.87
CA HIS A 210 21.55 2.64 -24.53
C HIS A 210 20.09 3.03 -24.81
N GLN A 211 19.69 4.28 -24.60
CA GLN A 211 18.35 4.72 -24.93
C GLN A 211 18.33 5.42 -26.29
N LYS A 212 17.55 4.89 -27.22
CA LYS A 212 17.19 5.56 -28.48
C LYS A 212 15.93 6.40 -28.27
N ARG A 213 15.76 7.42 -29.09
CA ARG A 213 14.58 8.28 -29.07
C ARG A 213 14.28 8.87 -27.68
N ASN A 214 15.29 9.51 -27.07
CA ASN A 214 15.11 10.24 -25.81
C ASN A 214 14.39 11.59 -26.01
N ASP A 215 14.35 12.07 -27.24
CA ASP A 215 13.62 13.24 -27.68
C ASP A 215 12.12 13.19 -27.33
N ILE A 216 11.52 11.99 -27.37
CA ILE A 216 10.09 11.81 -27.15
C ILE A 216 9.68 11.72 -25.68
N LEU A 217 10.62 11.56 -24.74
CA LEU A 217 10.30 11.26 -23.32
C LEU A 217 9.41 12.33 -22.67
N PRO A 218 9.68 13.65 -22.81
CA PRO A 218 8.79 14.65 -22.22
C PRO A 218 7.37 14.58 -22.79
N SER A 219 7.26 14.42 -24.11
CA SER A 219 5.94 14.30 -24.78
C SER A 219 5.18 13.06 -24.34
N LEU A 220 5.89 11.92 -24.19
CA LEU A 220 5.27 10.68 -23.73
C LEU A 220 4.74 10.82 -22.29
N VAL A 221 5.49 11.46 -21.38
CA VAL A 221 5.01 11.72 -20.01
C VAL A 221 3.84 12.68 -20.03
N MET A 222 3.87 13.74 -20.81
CA MET A 222 2.75 14.66 -20.90
C MET A 222 1.50 13.99 -21.50
N ASP A 223 1.64 13.13 -22.49
CA ASP A 223 0.52 12.34 -23.03
C ASP A 223 -0.04 11.38 -21.96
N LEU A 224 0.81 10.68 -21.22
CA LEU A 224 0.41 9.82 -20.10
C LEU A 224 -0.41 10.59 -19.06
N LEU A 225 0.08 11.76 -18.64
CA LEU A 225 -0.53 12.60 -17.61
C LEU A 225 -1.73 13.44 -18.10
N ASN A 226 -1.98 13.49 -19.40
CA ASN A 226 -3.14 14.14 -20.01
C ASN A 226 -4.19 13.14 -20.56
N ARG A 227 -4.19 11.94 -20.03
CA ARG A 227 -5.17 10.89 -20.34
C ARG A 227 -5.17 10.45 -21.81
N THR A 228 -4.07 10.67 -22.55
CA THR A 228 -3.98 10.23 -23.95
C THR A 228 -3.89 8.70 -23.99
N PRO A 229 -4.74 8.01 -24.76
CA PRO A 229 -4.65 6.57 -24.91
C PRO A 229 -3.32 6.11 -25.50
N VAL A 230 -2.85 4.93 -25.09
CA VAL A 230 -1.57 4.37 -25.53
C VAL A 230 -1.42 4.34 -27.04
N THR A 231 -2.46 3.89 -27.74
CA THR A 231 -2.48 3.81 -29.22
C THR A 231 -2.26 5.18 -29.85
N ARG A 232 -2.96 6.20 -29.35
CA ARG A 232 -2.85 7.56 -29.88
C ARG A 232 -1.48 8.19 -29.60
N THR A 233 -0.91 7.92 -28.42
CA THR A 233 0.46 8.32 -28.10
C THR A 233 1.46 7.65 -29.05
N CYS A 234 1.29 6.36 -29.33
CA CYS A 234 2.14 5.63 -30.27
C CYS A 234 2.06 6.22 -31.70
N GLU A 235 0.85 6.47 -32.20
CA GLU A 235 0.62 7.11 -33.51
C GLU A 235 1.30 8.48 -33.58
N LYS A 236 1.07 9.37 -32.59
CA LYS A 236 1.63 10.71 -32.53
C LYS A 236 3.15 10.73 -32.49
N LEU A 237 3.75 9.80 -31.75
CA LEU A 237 5.22 9.74 -31.57
C LEU A 237 5.94 8.86 -32.59
N GLY A 238 5.21 8.20 -33.48
CA GLY A 238 5.75 7.28 -34.49
C GLY A 238 6.49 6.10 -33.86
N ILE A 239 5.93 5.47 -32.81
CA ILE A 239 6.53 4.36 -32.09
C ILE A 239 5.57 3.18 -31.98
N GLY A 240 6.12 1.98 -31.84
CA GLY A 240 5.31 0.78 -31.53
C GLY A 240 4.93 0.68 -30.05
N VAL A 241 3.89 -0.09 -29.76
CA VAL A 241 3.37 -0.32 -28.39
C VAL A 241 4.44 -0.90 -27.46
N SER A 242 5.27 -1.82 -27.95
CA SER A 242 6.38 -2.38 -27.18
C SER A 242 7.40 -1.29 -26.78
N THR A 243 7.70 -0.36 -27.71
CA THR A 243 8.58 0.78 -27.43
C THR A 243 7.97 1.70 -26.38
N TYR A 244 6.66 1.94 -26.43
CA TYR A 244 5.93 2.73 -25.43
C TYR A 244 6.14 2.16 -24.03
N TYR A 245 5.87 0.88 -23.82
CA TYR A 245 6.01 0.26 -22.50
C TYR A 245 7.47 0.19 -22.03
N HIS A 246 8.43 -0.02 -22.92
CA HIS A 246 9.85 0.08 -22.58
C HIS A 246 10.25 1.50 -22.13
N LYS A 247 9.70 2.53 -22.80
CA LYS A 247 9.94 3.93 -22.39
C LYS A 247 9.26 4.25 -21.07
N LEU A 248 8.04 3.76 -20.85
CA LEU A 248 7.33 3.92 -19.58
C LEU A 248 8.11 3.33 -18.41
N GLU A 249 8.64 2.11 -18.58
CA GLU A 249 9.48 1.45 -17.59
C GLU A 249 10.77 2.24 -17.32
N TRP A 250 11.40 2.79 -18.36
CA TRP A 250 12.58 3.60 -18.21
C TRP A 250 12.29 4.93 -17.47
N ILE A 251 11.18 5.61 -17.79
CA ILE A 251 10.72 6.82 -17.09
C ILE A 251 10.46 6.52 -15.62
N TYR A 252 9.79 5.42 -15.32
CA TYR A 252 9.56 4.95 -13.96
C TYR A 252 10.89 4.80 -13.19
N ARG A 253 11.91 4.18 -13.80
CA ARG A 253 13.24 4.07 -13.17
C ARG A 253 13.88 5.44 -12.91
N ARG A 254 13.72 6.41 -13.83
CA ARG A 254 14.20 7.78 -13.60
C ARG A 254 13.48 8.45 -12.43
N CYS A 255 12.21 8.21 -12.30
CA CYS A 255 11.44 8.67 -11.16
C CYS A 255 11.96 8.08 -9.83
N LEU A 256 12.27 6.79 -9.79
CA LEU A 256 12.87 6.17 -8.60
C LEU A 256 14.27 6.74 -8.28
N GLU A 257 15.11 6.96 -9.31
CA GLU A 257 16.43 7.60 -9.12
C GLU A 257 16.29 9.04 -8.60
N PHE A 258 15.28 9.77 -9.05
CA PHE A 258 14.96 11.10 -8.55
C PHE A 258 14.55 11.06 -7.07
N VAL A 259 13.69 10.16 -6.68
CA VAL A 259 13.28 9.92 -5.28
C VAL A 259 14.51 9.61 -4.41
N GLU A 260 15.37 8.73 -4.86
CA GLU A 260 16.58 8.34 -4.12
C GLU A 260 17.54 9.52 -3.89
N ARG A 261 17.58 10.49 -4.83
CA ARG A 261 18.45 11.67 -4.73
C ARG A 261 17.86 12.82 -3.94
N HIS A 262 16.55 13.00 -3.98
CA HIS A 262 15.91 14.21 -3.46
C HIS A 262 14.96 13.92 -2.30
N GLU A 263 14.13 12.88 -2.39
CA GLU A 263 13.11 12.56 -1.38
C GLU A 263 13.73 11.86 -0.15
N LYS A 264 14.43 10.75 -0.36
CA LYS A 264 15.02 9.97 0.74
C LYS A 264 15.96 10.79 1.63
N PRO A 265 16.96 11.51 1.09
CA PRO A 265 17.87 12.29 1.92
C PRO A 265 17.19 13.43 2.66
N ALA A 266 16.06 13.94 2.16
CA ALA A 266 15.30 14.96 2.84
C ALA A 266 14.60 14.36 4.07
N PHE A 267 13.92 13.22 3.93
CA PHE A 267 13.28 12.54 5.06
C PHE A 267 14.27 12.02 6.11
N GLU A 268 15.49 11.67 5.74
CA GLU A 268 16.54 11.30 6.70
C GLU A 268 16.92 12.47 7.63
N ARG A 269 16.83 13.71 7.14
CA ARG A 269 17.23 14.93 7.86
C ARG A 269 16.10 15.64 8.59
N ILE A 270 14.86 15.50 8.10
CA ILE A 270 13.70 16.21 8.65
C ILE A 270 13.08 15.37 9.77
N GLU A 271 12.85 16.01 10.89
CA GLU A 271 12.06 15.47 12.00
C GLU A 271 10.79 16.30 12.14
N PHE A 272 9.65 15.62 12.15
CA PHE A 272 8.35 16.27 12.27
C PHE A 272 7.85 16.18 13.70
N PRO A 273 7.48 17.30 14.35
CA PRO A 273 6.86 17.22 15.67
C PRO A 273 5.53 16.47 15.61
N VAL A 274 4.72 16.74 14.61
CA VAL A 274 3.45 16.06 14.36
C VAL A 274 3.29 15.80 12.87
N MET A 275 2.91 14.57 12.51
CA MET A 275 2.59 14.19 11.13
C MET A 275 1.11 13.86 10.99
N TRP A 276 0.43 14.60 10.11
CA TRP A 276 -0.98 14.37 9.77
C TRP A 276 -1.13 13.59 8.48
N LEU A 277 -1.58 12.37 8.55
CA LEU A 277 -1.73 11.48 7.40
C LEU A 277 -3.20 11.20 7.11
N ASN A 278 -3.59 11.39 5.87
CA ASN A 278 -4.85 10.91 5.34
C ASN A 278 -4.58 9.69 4.45
N THR A 279 -5.20 8.56 4.77
CA THR A 279 -5.07 7.31 4.01
C THR A 279 -6.43 6.85 3.53
N ASP A 280 -6.53 6.53 2.25
CA ASP A 280 -7.75 6.04 1.64
C ASP A 280 -7.45 5.04 0.51
N LYS A 281 -8.49 4.33 0.03
CA LYS A 281 -8.40 3.35 -1.04
C LYS A 281 -9.33 3.68 -2.18
N MET A 282 -8.90 3.41 -3.39
CA MET A 282 -9.78 3.44 -4.54
C MET A 282 -9.78 2.10 -5.26
N THR A 283 -10.96 1.70 -5.72
CA THR A 283 -11.09 0.54 -6.59
C THR A 283 -10.82 0.92 -8.02
N TYR A 284 -10.02 0.12 -8.72
CA TYR A 284 -9.96 0.14 -10.16
C TYR A 284 -10.09 -1.28 -10.71
N ASN A 285 -10.64 -1.41 -11.91
CA ASN A 285 -10.87 -2.71 -12.52
C ASN A 285 -9.81 -2.98 -13.58
N LEU A 286 -9.24 -4.19 -13.53
CA LEU A 286 -8.35 -4.68 -14.57
C LEU A 286 -9.19 -5.05 -15.80
N ASN A 287 -8.65 -4.79 -16.96
CA ASN A 287 -9.20 -5.31 -18.19
C ASN A 287 -8.90 -6.82 -18.28
N ASN A 288 -9.92 -7.58 -18.58
CA ASN A 288 -9.87 -9.02 -18.59
C ASN A 288 -9.47 -9.52 -19.98
N VAL A 289 -8.18 -9.67 -20.24
CA VAL A 289 -7.68 -10.28 -21.46
C VAL A 289 -7.08 -11.64 -21.15
N ARG A 290 -7.65 -12.64 -21.76
CA ARG A 290 -7.12 -14.02 -21.68
C ARG A 290 -5.72 -14.10 -22.28
N LYS A 291 -4.87 -14.94 -21.72
CA LYS A 291 -3.56 -15.25 -22.28
C LYS A 291 -3.72 -15.72 -23.73
N LYS A 292 -2.77 -15.38 -24.59
CA LYS A 292 -2.79 -15.80 -26.01
C LYS A 292 -2.90 -17.32 -26.11
N GLY A 293 -3.91 -17.80 -26.85
CA GLY A 293 -4.20 -19.23 -27.01
C GLY A 293 -5.15 -19.82 -25.94
N GLN A 294 -5.58 -19.05 -24.94
CA GLN A 294 -6.40 -19.51 -23.83
C GLN A 294 -7.87 -19.07 -23.92
N GLY A 295 -8.52 -19.20 -25.03
CA GLY A 295 -9.95 -18.96 -25.04
C GLY A 295 -10.58 -18.64 -26.38
N GLY A 296 -11.89 -18.87 -26.48
CA GLY A 296 -12.70 -18.61 -27.65
C GLY A 296 -12.93 -17.12 -27.96
N LYS A 297 -13.54 -16.84 -29.08
CA LYS A 297 -13.94 -15.49 -29.49
C LYS A 297 -15.13 -15.07 -28.65
N GLY A 298 -14.99 -13.99 -27.90
CA GLY A 298 -16.08 -13.32 -27.20
C GLY A 298 -15.91 -13.24 -25.70
N PHE A 299 -16.47 -12.22 -25.11
CA PHE A 299 -16.67 -12.10 -23.66
C PHE A 299 -17.92 -12.90 -23.32
N ASP A 300 -17.76 -14.08 -22.80
CA ASP A 300 -18.89 -14.98 -22.53
C ASP A 300 -19.71 -14.54 -21.30
N ASP A 301 -19.18 -13.63 -20.46
CA ASP A 301 -19.87 -13.14 -19.28
C ASP A 301 -19.41 -11.73 -18.87
N VAL A 302 -20.37 -10.86 -18.57
CA VAL A 302 -20.11 -9.48 -18.10
C VAL A 302 -19.42 -9.47 -16.74
N GLU A 303 -19.67 -10.46 -15.89
CA GLU A 303 -19.01 -10.61 -14.59
C GLU A 303 -17.56 -11.06 -14.73
N GLU A 304 -17.20 -11.81 -15.75
CA GLU A 304 -15.81 -12.17 -16.04
C GLU A 304 -14.93 -10.95 -16.40
N ALA A 305 -15.52 -9.88 -16.87
CA ALA A 305 -14.81 -8.69 -17.31
C ALA A 305 -14.30 -7.79 -16.16
N GLN A 306 -14.58 -8.09 -14.90
CA GLN A 306 -14.34 -7.19 -13.80
C GLN A 306 -13.55 -7.83 -12.66
N PHE A 307 -12.21 -7.65 -12.70
CA PHE A 307 -11.38 -7.95 -11.54
C PHE A 307 -11.04 -6.66 -10.79
N PRO A 308 -11.81 -6.32 -9.72
CA PRO A 308 -11.53 -5.13 -8.93
C PRO A 308 -10.24 -5.33 -8.13
N THR A 309 -9.33 -4.38 -8.24
CA THR A 309 -8.18 -4.29 -7.36
C THR A 309 -8.20 -2.97 -6.61
N GLN A 310 -7.40 -2.85 -5.56
CA GLN A 310 -7.36 -1.66 -4.73
C GLN A 310 -6.06 -0.89 -4.96
N ILE A 311 -6.14 0.43 -4.96
CA ILE A 311 -5.01 1.34 -4.88
C ILE A 311 -5.08 2.01 -3.52
N VAL A 312 -4.04 1.85 -2.71
CA VAL A 312 -3.90 2.51 -1.41
C VAL A 312 -3.11 3.79 -1.60
N VAL A 313 -3.59 4.90 -1.08
CA VAL A 313 -2.95 6.21 -1.16
C VAL A 313 -2.83 6.82 0.22
N THR A 314 -1.66 7.36 0.56
CA THR A 314 -1.47 8.17 1.76
C THR A 314 -0.84 9.50 1.40
N ALA A 315 -1.44 10.58 1.91
CA ALA A 315 -0.95 11.93 1.73
C ALA A 315 -0.97 12.71 3.06
N ASP A 316 -0.09 13.70 3.17
CA ASP A 316 -0.16 14.66 4.27
C ASP A 316 -1.37 15.57 4.12
N VAL A 317 -2.09 15.78 5.24
CA VAL A 317 -3.34 16.58 5.26
C VAL A 317 -3.08 18.03 4.87
N HIS A 318 -1.97 18.62 5.33
CA HIS A 318 -1.68 20.05 5.20
C HIS A 318 -0.97 20.38 3.88
N SER A 319 0.16 19.76 3.63
CA SER A 319 0.96 20.00 2.41
C SER A 319 0.36 19.38 1.16
N LYS A 320 -0.51 18.36 1.31
CA LYS A 320 -1.03 17.49 0.24
C LYS A 320 0.03 16.62 -0.41
N TYR A 321 1.18 16.48 0.23
CA TYR A 321 2.26 15.63 -0.24
C TYR A 321 1.85 14.17 -0.22
N VAL A 322 1.94 13.49 -1.33
CA VAL A 322 1.61 12.07 -1.46
C VAL A 322 2.84 11.23 -1.16
N PHE A 323 2.83 10.53 -0.02
CA PHE A 323 3.94 9.67 0.38
C PHE A 323 4.06 8.44 -0.50
N ARG A 324 2.94 7.75 -0.70
CA ARG A 324 2.89 6.48 -1.46
C ARG A 324 1.54 6.29 -2.15
N SER A 325 1.59 5.52 -3.24
CA SER A 325 0.41 5.00 -3.92
C SER A 325 0.71 3.57 -4.39
N ASP A 326 0.11 2.57 -3.76
CA ASP A 326 0.45 1.17 -3.97
C ASP A 326 -0.75 0.35 -4.44
N ILE A 327 -0.55 -0.45 -5.49
CA ILE A 327 -1.58 -1.35 -6.02
C ILE A 327 -1.55 -2.68 -5.26
N ALA A 328 -2.72 -3.13 -4.83
CA ALA A 328 -2.90 -4.42 -4.17
C ALA A 328 -2.90 -5.59 -5.19
N TYR A 329 -1.79 -5.77 -5.90
CA TYR A 329 -1.61 -6.80 -6.91
C TYR A 329 -0.15 -7.22 -7.01
N ASP A 330 0.12 -8.52 -6.95
CA ASP A 330 1.44 -9.09 -7.15
C ASP A 330 1.52 -9.71 -8.55
N TRP A 331 2.24 -9.07 -9.45
CA TRP A 331 2.41 -9.51 -10.84
C TRP A 331 3.61 -10.44 -11.05
N ASN A 332 4.39 -10.71 -9.98
CA ASN A 332 5.57 -11.55 -10.04
C ASN A 332 5.32 -12.98 -9.54
N ILE A 333 4.12 -13.29 -9.10
CA ILE A 333 3.75 -14.59 -8.56
C ILE A 333 2.62 -15.20 -9.38
N ASP A 334 2.63 -16.52 -9.56
CA ASP A 334 1.55 -17.26 -10.16
C ASP A 334 0.90 -18.27 -9.19
N ILE A 335 -0.18 -18.90 -9.63
CA ILE A 335 -0.91 -19.89 -8.83
C ILE A 335 -0.04 -21.12 -8.51
N ASN A 336 0.86 -21.53 -9.39
CA ASN A 336 1.72 -22.68 -9.17
C ASN A 336 2.77 -22.40 -8.10
N ASP A 337 3.32 -21.17 -8.09
CA ASP A 337 4.21 -20.71 -7.01
C ASP A 337 3.50 -20.83 -5.66
N ILE A 338 2.21 -20.42 -5.59
CA ILE A 338 1.44 -20.50 -4.36
C ILE A 338 1.15 -21.93 -3.95
N LYS A 339 0.77 -22.80 -4.88
CA LYS A 339 0.52 -24.21 -4.59
C LYS A 339 1.74 -24.85 -3.95
N LEU A 340 2.94 -24.63 -4.53
CA LEU A 340 4.19 -25.14 -4.00
C LEU A 340 4.50 -24.60 -2.61
N ASP A 341 4.46 -23.28 -2.46
CA ASP A 341 4.75 -22.60 -1.21
C ASP A 341 3.78 -23.00 -0.08
N THR A 342 2.52 -23.24 -0.41
CA THR A 342 1.49 -23.62 0.54
C THR A 342 1.78 -24.97 1.18
N VAL A 343 2.25 -25.94 0.40
CA VAL A 343 2.68 -27.25 0.91
C VAL A 343 3.91 -27.11 1.82
N LEU A 344 4.88 -26.31 1.40
CA LEU A 344 6.18 -26.27 2.07
C LEU A 344 6.14 -25.55 3.42
N PHE A 345 5.62 -24.32 3.51
CA PHE A 345 5.78 -23.51 4.72
C PHE A 345 4.76 -22.38 4.96
N LYS A 346 3.74 -22.22 4.11
CA LYS A 346 2.77 -21.14 4.32
C LYS A 346 1.65 -21.50 5.28
N GLU A 347 1.13 -20.50 5.94
CA GLU A 347 0.06 -20.57 6.92
C GLU A 347 -1.30 -20.86 6.30
N ASP A 348 -1.36 -20.82 5.01
CA ASP A 348 -2.57 -20.82 4.20
C ASP A 348 -3.41 -22.09 4.31
N HIS A 349 -2.80 -23.23 4.68
CA HIS A 349 -3.51 -24.49 4.96
C HIS A 349 -3.96 -24.63 6.40
N LEU A 350 -3.81 -23.61 7.22
CA LEU A 350 -4.03 -23.76 8.66
C LEU A 350 -5.48 -23.98 8.98
N ASN A 351 -6.33 -23.05 8.70
CA ASN A 351 -7.76 -23.18 8.89
C ASN A 351 -8.50 -22.32 7.86
N GLU A 352 -9.80 -22.51 7.77
CA GLU A 352 -10.63 -21.78 6.82
C GLU A 352 -10.57 -20.26 7.02
N PHE A 353 -10.48 -19.81 8.28
CA PHE A 353 -10.29 -18.41 8.58
C PHE A 353 -8.98 -17.87 8.00
N CYS A 354 -7.86 -18.57 8.17
CA CYS A 354 -6.57 -18.18 7.62
C CYS A 354 -6.60 -18.16 6.10
N ARG A 355 -7.25 -19.12 5.47
CA ARG A 355 -7.43 -19.15 4.02
C ARG A 355 -8.25 -17.97 3.51
N LYS A 356 -9.33 -17.60 4.19
CA LYS A 356 -10.17 -16.44 3.84
C LYS A 356 -9.45 -15.11 4.01
N HIS A 357 -8.54 -15.03 4.98
CA HIS A 357 -7.85 -13.79 5.36
C HIS A 357 -6.35 -13.78 5.03
N GLY A 358 -5.86 -14.68 4.21
CA GLY A 358 -4.49 -14.69 3.71
C GLY A 358 -4.20 -13.55 2.73
N ARG A 359 -2.92 -13.43 2.34
CA ARG A 359 -2.44 -12.40 1.41
C ARG A 359 -3.17 -12.43 0.07
N PHE A 360 -3.46 -13.61 -0.46
CA PHE A 360 -4.14 -13.82 -1.74
C PHE A 360 -5.56 -14.34 -1.51
N ARG A 361 -6.48 -13.48 -1.24
CA ARG A 361 -7.80 -13.73 -0.67
C ARG A 361 -8.69 -14.76 -1.40
N LYS A 362 -8.68 -14.83 -2.72
CA LYS A 362 -9.60 -15.67 -3.49
C LYS A 362 -8.95 -16.82 -4.26
N HIS A 363 -7.64 -16.80 -4.45
CA HIS A 363 -6.95 -17.69 -5.37
C HIS A 363 -5.69 -18.29 -4.77
N SER A 364 -5.59 -18.26 -3.43
CA SER A 364 -4.39 -18.72 -2.71
C SER A 364 -4.26 -20.24 -2.65
N PHE A 365 -5.33 -20.97 -2.90
CA PHE A 365 -5.34 -22.42 -2.73
C PHE A 365 -6.18 -23.10 -3.79
N TYR A 366 -5.80 -24.31 -4.12
CA TYR A 366 -6.73 -25.19 -4.79
C TYR A 366 -7.91 -25.47 -3.86
N PRO A 367 -9.17 -25.23 -4.30
CA PRO A 367 -10.32 -25.44 -3.45
C PRO A 367 -10.44 -26.89 -2.99
N MET A 368 -10.57 -27.09 -1.69
CA MET A 368 -10.77 -28.40 -1.12
C MET A 368 -12.26 -28.74 -1.12
N PRO A 369 -12.65 -30.01 -1.37
CA PRO A 369 -14.05 -30.42 -1.29
C PRO A 369 -14.60 -30.16 0.12
N PRO A 370 -15.87 -29.72 0.23
CA PRO A 370 -16.48 -29.46 1.52
C PRO A 370 -16.54 -30.73 2.36
N SER A 371 -16.19 -30.64 3.63
CA SER A 371 -16.32 -31.70 4.58
C SER A 371 -17.76 -31.83 5.08
N LYS A 372 -18.13 -32.95 5.72
CA LYS A 372 -19.48 -33.19 6.29
C LYS A 372 -19.96 -32.11 7.27
N ASN A 373 -19.05 -31.33 7.85
CA ASN A 373 -19.33 -30.25 8.80
C ASN A 373 -19.15 -28.85 8.22
N ASP A 374 -18.97 -28.73 6.92
CA ASP A 374 -18.79 -27.47 6.22
C ASP A 374 -20.14 -26.87 5.86
N THR A 375 -20.24 -25.54 5.93
CA THR A 375 -21.44 -24.81 5.52
C THR A 375 -21.48 -24.56 4.02
N GLN A 376 -20.36 -24.81 3.31
CA GLN A 376 -20.24 -24.64 1.87
C GLN A 376 -21.05 -25.72 1.15
N THR A 377 -21.95 -25.32 0.29
CA THR A 377 -22.69 -26.22 -0.57
C THR A 377 -21.83 -26.79 -1.70
N GLU A 378 -22.21 -27.93 -2.26
CA GLU A 378 -21.50 -28.51 -3.42
C GLU A 378 -21.52 -27.57 -4.63
N TRP A 379 -22.55 -26.78 -4.80
CA TRP A 379 -22.67 -25.79 -5.85
C TRP A 379 -21.66 -24.62 -5.66
N GLU A 380 -21.58 -24.07 -4.46
CA GLU A 380 -20.58 -23.02 -4.12
C GLU A 380 -19.15 -23.55 -4.27
N TYR A 381 -18.92 -24.80 -3.95
CA TYR A 381 -17.63 -25.44 -4.19
C TYR A 381 -17.29 -25.52 -5.69
N LYS A 382 -18.25 -25.96 -6.51
CA LYS A 382 -18.07 -25.98 -7.97
C LYS A 382 -17.82 -24.58 -8.55
N GLN A 383 -18.50 -23.57 -8.05
CA GLN A 383 -18.22 -22.17 -8.44
C GLN A 383 -16.79 -21.75 -8.06
N THR A 384 -16.36 -22.06 -6.84
CA THR A 384 -15.01 -21.75 -6.37
C THR A 384 -13.93 -22.44 -7.23
N LEU A 385 -14.16 -23.71 -7.63
CA LEU A 385 -13.29 -24.41 -8.58
C LEU A 385 -13.25 -23.71 -9.93
N GLN A 386 -14.40 -23.33 -10.47
CA GLN A 386 -14.47 -22.64 -11.76
C GLN A 386 -13.76 -21.27 -11.71
N GLU A 387 -13.91 -20.51 -10.62
CA GLU A 387 -13.20 -19.24 -10.44
C GLU A 387 -11.67 -19.46 -10.38
N PHE A 388 -11.24 -20.52 -9.72
CA PHE A 388 -9.82 -20.86 -9.63
C PHE A 388 -9.26 -21.24 -11.02
N ASP A 389 -9.93 -22.14 -11.75
CA ASP A 389 -9.53 -22.56 -13.08
C ASP A 389 -9.58 -21.41 -14.11
N ARG A 390 -10.58 -20.54 -13.99
CA ARG A 390 -10.66 -19.33 -14.82
C ARG A 390 -9.45 -18.43 -14.60
N ARG A 391 -9.00 -18.24 -13.37
CA ARG A 391 -7.89 -17.38 -13.05
C ARG A 391 -6.58 -17.80 -13.71
N GLU A 392 -6.34 -19.08 -13.91
CA GLU A 392 -5.18 -19.59 -14.62
C GLU A 392 -5.12 -19.15 -16.10
N ARG A 393 -6.26 -18.79 -16.68
CA ARG A 393 -6.36 -18.36 -18.10
C ARG A 393 -6.04 -16.89 -18.33
N TYR A 394 -5.92 -16.11 -17.26
CA TYR A 394 -5.72 -14.68 -17.35
C TYR A 394 -4.25 -14.28 -17.17
N ILE A 395 -4.07 -12.97 -17.02
CA ILE A 395 -2.76 -12.34 -16.86
C ILE A 395 -2.02 -12.91 -15.65
N ASP A 396 -0.70 -12.95 -15.75
CA ASP A 396 0.19 -13.35 -14.67
C ASP A 396 -0.02 -12.46 -13.43
N GLY A 397 0.08 -13.07 -12.25
CA GLY A 397 -0.07 -12.39 -11.00
C GLY A 397 -1.42 -12.58 -10.32
N LEU A 398 -1.53 -12.11 -9.09
CA LEU A 398 -2.66 -12.32 -8.21
C LEU A 398 -3.06 -11.05 -7.45
N HIS A 399 -4.38 -10.92 -7.20
CA HIS A 399 -4.89 -9.87 -6.33
C HIS A 399 -4.45 -10.08 -4.88
N VAL A 400 -3.82 -9.08 -4.32
CA VAL A 400 -3.45 -9.04 -2.90
C VAL A 400 -4.63 -8.52 -2.10
N ASN A 401 -4.87 -9.10 -0.93
CA ASN A 401 -5.79 -8.54 0.05
C ASN A 401 -5.30 -7.16 0.50
N SER A 402 -6.09 -6.14 0.24
CA SER A 402 -5.73 -4.74 0.50
C SER A 402 -5.35 -4.45 1.96
N THR A 403 -5.79 -5.29 2.90
CA THR A 403 -5.35 -5.18 4.30
C THR A 403 -3.84 -5.34 4.42
N TYR A 404 -3.26 -6.34 3.76
CA TYR A 404 -1.80 -6.57 3.78
C TYR A 404 -1.03 -5.48 3.04
N THR A 405 -1.55 -5.07 1.87
CA THR A 405 -0.96 -3.93 1.15
C THR A 405 -0.99 -2.66 1.99
N THR A 406 -2.09 -2.38 2.69
CA THR A 406 -2.19 -1.19 3.55
C THR A 406 -1.26 -1.29 4.77
N ILE A 407 -1.12 -2.46 5.39
CA ILE A 407 -0.17 -2.67 6.49
C ILE A 407 1.26 -2.40 6.02
N ALA A 408 1.67 -3.02 4.90
CA ALA A 408 3.01 -2.83 4.33
C ALA A 408 3.25 -1.37 3.91
N HIS A 409 2.27 -0.75 3.28
CA HIS A 409 2.27 0.66 2.87
C HIS A 409 2.51 1.61 4.06
N LEU A 410 1.73 1.46 5.14
CA LEU A 410 1.89 2.28 6.35
C LEU A 410 3.20 1.96 7.08
N TRP A 411 3.62 0.70 7.10
CA TRP A 411 4.91 0.32 7.67
C TRP A 411 6.07 1.01 6.96
N LEU A 412 6.06 1.03 5.63
CA LEU A 412 7.09 1.72 4.83
C LEU A 412 7.08 3.24 5.03
N ILE A 413 5.91 3.86 5.18
CA ILE A 413 5.82 5.28 5.53
C ILE A 413 6.43 5.53 6.90
N LYS A 414 6.14 4.69 7.89
CA LYS A 414 6.70 4.78 9.23
C LYS A 414 8.23 4.63 9.26
N GLN A 415 8.81 3.79 8.37
CA GLN A 415 10.26 3.69 8.23
C GLN A 415 10.89 4.91 7.54
N MET A 416 10.15 5.56 6.66
CA MET A 416 10.64 6.71 5.89
C MET A 416 10.57 8.02 6.68
N VAL A 417 9.52 8.22 7.46
CA VAL A 417 9.22 9.50 8.12
C VAL A 417 9.55 9.42 9.61
N LYS A 418 10.34 10.37 10.09
CA LYS A 418 10.61 10.55 11.52
C LYS A 418 9.59 11.56 12.08
N ALA A 419 8.67 11.10 12.92
CA ALA A 419 7.71 11.98 13.58
C ALA A 419 7.54 11.59 15.06
N SER A 420 7.41 12.59 15.92
CA SER A 420 7.17 12.39 17.35
C SER A 420 5.73 11.98 17.60
N GLU A 421 4.80 12.59 16.90
CA GLU A 421 3.38 12.30 17.01
C GLU A 421 2.73 12.07 15.65
N TRP A 422 1.70 11.22 15.64
CA TRP A 422 1.02 10.80 14.43
C TRP A 422 -0.48 11.06 14.53
N ARG A 423 -1.06 11.63 13.50
CA ARG A 423 -2.51 11.85 13.37
C ARG A 423 -2.97 11.23 12.05
N PHE A 424 -3.90 10.32 12.13
CA PHE A 424 -4.44 9.62 10.97
C PHE A 424 -5.88 10.00 10.72
N VAL A 425 -6.22 10.19 9.46
CA VAL A 425 -7.58 10.39 8.97
C VAL A 425 -7.87 9.32 7.93
N THR A 426 -8.91 8.52 8.15
CA THR A 426 -9.35 7.47 7.22
C THR A 426 -10.88 7.42 7.13
N ASP A 427 -11.40 6.76 6.11
CA ASP A 427 -12.78 6.29 6.10
C ASP A 427 -12.98 5.18 7.13
N LYS A 428 -14.25 4.90 7.48
CA LYS A 428 -14.62 3.76 8.36
C LYS A 428 -14.51 2.43 7.58
N ASP A 429 -13.29 2.07 7.20
CA ASP A 429 -12.96 0.84 6.48
C ASP A 429 -12.14 -0.10 7.37
N ASN A 430 -12.58 -1.36 7.47
CA ASN A 430 -11.95 -2.34 8.36
C ASN A 430 -10.47 -2.61 8.04
N SER A 431 -10.07 -2.56 6.78
CA SER A 431 -8.67 -2.79 6.40
C SER A 431 -7.77 -1.62 6.78
N LEU A 432 -8.26 -0.37 6.61
CA LEU A 432 -7.55 0.84 7.04
C LEU A 432 -7.40 0.88 8.57
N MET A 433 -8.50 0.63 9.29
CA MET A 433 -8.49 0.56 10.76
C MET A 433 -7.57 -0.55 11.28
N THR A 434 -7.58 -1.72 10.63
CA THR A 434 -6.69 -2.83 10.99
C THR A 434 -5.24 -2.46 10.75
N ALA A 435 -4.90 -1.88 9.61
CA ALA A 435 -3.53 -1.51 9.27
C ALA A 435 -2.97 -0.48 10.27
N PHE A 436 -3.73 0.57 10.57
CA PHE A 436 -3.35 1.53 11.59
C PHE A 436 -3.08 0.86 12.95
N SER A 437 -4.04 0.08 13.46
CA SER A 437 -3.95 -0.56 14.77
C SER A 437 -2.81 -1.59 14.88
N ARG A 438 -2.27 -2.07 13.76
CA ARG A 438 -1.11 -2.98 13.73
C ARG A 438 0.21 -2.21 13.68
N VAL A 439 0.31 -1.22 12.81
CA VAL A 439 1.56 -0.52 12.55
C VAL A 439 1.87 0.52 13.62
N PHE A 440 0.84 1.19 14.15
CA PHE A 440 0.98 2.28 15.13
C PHE A 440 0.48 1.90 16.55
N ALA A 441 0.45 0.62 16.86
CA ALA A 441 -0.06 0.15 18.15
C ALA A 441 0.74 0.67 19.36
N ASN A 442 2.06 0.73 19.26
CA ASN A 442 2.93 1.23 20.32
C ASN A 442 2.72 2.72 20.55
N GLU A 443 2.69 3.50 19.48
CA GLU A 443 2.45 4.94 19.49
C GLU A 443 1.04 5.25 20.03
N THR A 444 0.05 4.44 19.65
CA THR A 444 -1.32 4.55 20.19
C THR A 444 -1.34 4.30 21.70
N ARG A 445 -0.63 3.26 22.17
CA ARG A 445 -0.53 2.95 23.59
C ARG A 445 0.18 4.04 24.40
N LEU A 446 1.12 4.76 23.77
CA LEU A 446 1.87 5.88 24.35
C LEU A 446 1.15 7.23 24.16
N THR A 447 -0.05 7.25 23.55
CA THR A 447 -0.80 8.45 23.19
C THR A 447 -0.11 9.37 22.18
N GLU A 448 0.87 8.84 21.47
CA GLU A 448 1.62 9.51 20.41
C GLU A 448 0.94 9.36 19.03
N ALA A 449 -0.04 8.46 18.89
CA ALA A 449 -0.79 8.26 17.66
C ALA A 449 -2.29 8.30 17.90
N HIS A 450 -3.02 9.12 17.10
CA HIS A 450 -4.47 9.19 17.13
C HIS A 450 -5.06 8.90 15.75
N HIS A 451 -6.21 8.18 15.75
CA HIS A 451 -6.91 7.77 14.55
C HIS A 451 -8.32 8.35 14.49
N PHE A 452 -8.51 9.28 13.58
CA PHE A 452 -9.78 9.91 13.27
C PHE A 452 -10.44 9.22 12.07
N ILE A 453 -11.75 9.06 12.15
CA ILE A 453 -12.58 8.50 11.09
C ILE A 453 -13.42 9.65 10.52
N SER A 454 -13.29 9.87 9.22
CA SER A 454 -14.13 10.84 8.48
C SER A 454 -15.26 10.10 7.78
N MET A 455 -16.49 10.47 8.05
CA MET A 455 -17.68 9.85 7.47
C MET A 455 -18.49 10.85 6.68
N VAL A 456 -18.86 10.49 5.47
CA VAL A 456 -19.59 11.34 4.52
C VAL A 456 -20.82 10.59 4.03
N ASP A 457 -21.93 11.28 3.98
CA ASP A 457 -23.13 10.76 3.30
C ASP A 457 -22.95 10.87 1.77
N ARG A 458 -22.70 9.74 1.13
CA ARG A 458 -22.46 9.65 -0.32
C ARG A 458 -23.75 9.67 -1.16
N THR A 459 -24.92 9.72 -0.54
CA THR A 459 -26.20 9.78 -1.24
C THR A 459 -26.56 11.18 -1.70
N LYS A 460 -25.93 12.21 -1.15
CA LYS A 460 -26.18 13.62 -1.41
C LYS A 460 -25.76 14.04 -2.82
N SER A 461 -26.59 14.81 -3.48
CA SER A 461 -26.24 15.50 -4.72
C SER A 461 -25.29 16.69 -4.48
N LEU A 462 -24.52 17.08 -5.50
CA LEU A 462 -23.67 18.29 -5.40
C LEU A 462 -24.44 19.56 -5.06
N LYS A 463 -25.71 19.66 -5.48
CA LYS A 463 -26.57 20.80 -5.14
C LYS A 463 -26.87 20.84 -3.65
N GLN A 464 -27.20 19.70 -3.06
CA GLN A 464 -27.40 19.55 -1.60
C GLN A 464 -26.14 19.88 -0.84
N CYS A 465 -24.99 19.33 -1.24
CA CYS A 465 -23.69 19.62 -0.60
C CYS A 465 -23.35 21.12 -0.63
N ASN A 466 -23.56 21.78 -1.76
CA ASN A 466 -23.35 23.23 -1.89
C ASN A 466 -24.32 24.05 -1.00
N GLN A 467 -25.56 23.59 -0.84
CA GLN A 467 -26.52 24.24 0.05
C GLN A 467 -26.08 24.08 1.51
N GLU A 468 -25.77 22.86 1.94
CA GLU A 468 -25.24 22.59 3.28
C GLU A 468 -23.96 23.39 3.60
N PHE A 469 -23.07 23.55 2.60
CA PHE A 469 -21.88 24.40 2.76
C PHE A 469 -22.25 25.87 3.08
N LYS A 470 -23.27 26.41 2.43
CA LYS A 470 -23.73 27.79 2.68
C LYS A 470 -24.42 27.90 4.04
N ASP A 471 -25.32 26.96 4.31
CA ASP A 471 -26.16 26.98 5.53
C ASP A 471 -25.31 26.78 6.79
N GLY A 472 -24.39 25.82 6.79
CA GLY A 472 -23.51 25.58 7.93
C GLY A 472 -22.56 26.76 8.21
N ARG A 473 -22.04 27.41 7.17
CA ARG A 473 -21.26 28.65 7.36
C ARG A 473 -22.10 29.79 7.95
N ALA A 474 -23.34 29.95 7.47
CA ALA A 474 -24.26 30.96 8.00
C ALA A 474 -24.67 30.66 9.44
N GLU A 475 -24.85 29.39 9.78
CA GLU A 475 -25.17 28.97 11.14
C GLU A 475 -24.00 29.21 12.10
N LEU A 476 -22.78 28.89 11.70
CA LEU A 476 -21.59 29.13 12.49
C LEU A 476 -21.36 30.64 12.72
N LEU A 477 -21.62 31.49 11.72
CA LEU A 477 -21.59 32.96 11.90
C LEU A 477 -22.67 33.45 12.85
N ARG A 478 -23.91 32.94 12.75
CA ARG A 478 -24.99 33.28 13.68
C ARG A 478 -24.64 32.92 15.13
N TRP A 479 -24.08 31.73 15.32
CA TRP A 479 -23.59 31.28 16.61
C TRP A 479 -22.48 32.21 17.13
N GLY A 480 -21.50 32.56 16.29
CA GLY A 480 -20.42 33.47 16.63
C GLY A 480 -20.94 34.85 17.09
N ASN A 481 -21.91 35.41 16.37
CA ASN A 481 -22.54 36.68 16.73
C ASN A 481 -23.29 36.60 18.10
N ALA A 482 -24.02 35.51 18.31
CA ALA A 482 -24.71 35.24 19.55
C ALA A 482 -23.75 35.12 20.76
N MET A 483 -22.55 34.63 20.52
CA MET A 483 -21.50 34.49 21.55
C MET A 483 -20.54 35.70 21.62
N MET A 484 -20.84 36.82 20.97
CA MET A 484 -20.01 38.04 20.87
C MET A 484 -18.62 37.80 20.28
N HIS A 485 -18.54 36.92 19.26
CA HIS A 485 -17.32 36.55 18.52
C HIS A 485 -17.35 37.01 17.05
N ASP A 486 -18.06 38.10 16.76
CA ASP A 486 -18.35 38.65 15.43
C ASP A 486 -17.10 38.99 14.58
N THR A 487 -15.99 39.32 15.24
CA THR A 487 -14.73 39.67 14.56
C THR A 487 -13.86 38.45 14.20
N ARG A 488 -14.29 37.24 14.53
CA ARG A 488 -13.51 36.03 14.33
C ARG A 488 -13.68 35.45 12.93
N SER A 489 -12.63 34.83 12.43
CA SER A 489 -12.71 34.07 11.18
C SER A 489 -13.55 32.79 11.36
N ILE A 490 -14.09 32.24 10.25
CA ILE A 490 -14.85 30.97 10.28
C ILE A 490 -14.07 29.85 10.99
N TRP A 491 -12.75 29.78 10.77
CA TRP A 491 -11.88 28.80 11.41
C TRP A 491 -11.80 28.98 12.93
N GLN A 492 -11.66 30.21 13.37
CA GLN A 492 -11.66 30.54 14.80
C GLN A 492 -13.02 30.28 15.45
N LEU A 493 -14.12 30.60 14.77
CA LEU A 493 -15.47 30.30 15.25
C LEU A 493 -15.69 28.80 15.37
N ALA A 494 -15.26 28.01 14.37
CA ALA A 494 -15.35 26.57 14.41
C ALA A 494 -14.55 25.98 15.58
N TYR A 495 -13.36 26.48 15.84
CA TYR A 495 -12.55 26.06 16.98
C TYR A 495 -13.25 26.33 18.32
N LEU A 496 -13.80 27.56 18.51
CA LEU A 496 -14.53 27.94 19.73
C LEU A 496 -15.81 27.09 19.89
N TYR A 497 -16.54 26.87 18.80
CA TYR A 497 -17.70 25.99 18.77
C TYR A 497 -17.38 24.57 19.23
N LEU A 498 -16.30 24.00 18.71
CA LEU A 498 -15.85 22.64 19.09
C LEU A 498 -15.45 22.58 20.58
N ILE A 499 -14.82 23.62 21.13
CA ILE A 499 -14.53 23.67 22.57
C ILE A 499 -15.83 23.55 23.40
N GLU A 500 -16.87 24.25 23.02
CA GLU A 500 -18.17 24.14 23.71
C GLU A 500 -18.77 22.74 23.57
N VAL A 501 -18.69 22.16 22.40
CA VAL A 501 -19.16 20.79 22.17
C VAL A 501 -18.42 19.79 23.06
N PHE A 502 -17.08 19.90 23.18
CA PHE A 502 -16.27 18.95 23.94
C PHE A 502 -16.29 19.17 25.47
N LYS A 503 -16.96 20.19 25.96
CA LYS A 503 -17.29 20.27 27.38
C LYS A 503 -18.31 19.22 27.83
N SER A 504 -19.14 18.74 26.92
CA SER A 504 -20.22 17.77 27.20
C SER A 504 -20.18 16.49 26.41
N LYS A 505 -19.46 16.46 25.27
CA LYS A 505 -19.33 15.28 24.39
C LYS A 505 -17.93 14.70 24.44
N GLN A 506 -17.84 13.40 24.29
CA GLN A 506 -16.60 12.63 24.24
C GLN A 506 -16.70 11.52 23.19
N PHE A 507 -15.57 11.07 22.64
CA PHE A 507 -15.51 9.94 21.72
C PHE A 507 -15.41 8.58 22.44
N HIS A 508 -15.29 8.59 23.74
CA HIS A 508 -15.29 7.40 24.59
C HIS A 508 -16.48 7.39 25.53
N GLU A 509 -16.85 6.20 25.96
CA GLU A 509 -17.78 6.01 27.07
C GLU A 509 -17.03 5.39 28.25
N GLU A 510 -17.42 5.81 29.46
CA GLU A 510 -16.92 5.22 30.70
C GLU A 510 -17.68 3.96 31.03
N VAL A 511 -16.96 2.91 31.37
CA VAL A 511 -17.51 1.62 31.80
C VAL A 511 -16.91 1.23 33.14
N MET A 512 -17.77 1.00 34.14
CA MET A 512 -17.37 0.53 35.45
C MET A 512 -17.23 -0.99 35.45
N VAL A 513 -16.11 -1.49 35.95
CA VAL A 513 -15.88 -2.92 36.14
C VAL A 513 -15.39 -3.18 37.55
N GLY A 514 -16.31 -3.65 38.37
CA GLY A 514 -16.07 -3.66 39.81
C GLY A 514 -15.90 -2.22 40.30
N SER A 515 -14.77 -1.96 40.92
CA SER A 515 -14.41 -0.60 41.39
C SER A 515 -13.54 0.18 40.40
N GLU A 516 -13.13 -0.42 39.27
CA GLU A 516 -12.25 0.23 38.32
C GLU A 516 -13.04 0.91 37.19
N ARG A 517 -12.63 2.12 36.84
CA ARG A 517 -13.17 2.91 35.72
C ARG A 517 -12.33 2.62 34.47
N HIS A 518 -12.99 2.29 33.39
CA HIS A 518 -12.37 2.01 32.11
C HIS A 518 -13.07 2.81 31.02
N HIS A 519 -12.34 3.10 29.94
CA HIS A 519 -12.87 3.74 28.75
C HIS A 519 -13.01 2.73 27.61
N LYS A 520 -13.97 2.95 26.76
CA LYS A 520 -14.11 2.21 25.49
C LYS A 520 -14.60 3.17 24.41
N TRP A 521 -14.36 2.85 23.16
CA TRP A 521 -14.85 3.65 22.03
C TRP A 521 -16.38 3.73 22.04
N ALA A 522 -16.90 4.94 22.08
CA ALA A 522 -18.34 5.19 22.14
C ALA A 522 -19.04 5.06 20.78
N GLU A 523 -18.25 5.14 19.68
CA GLU A 523 -18.79 5.19 18.31
C GLU A 523 -19.82 6.32 18.15
N SER A 524 -19.51 7.50 18.71
CA SER A 524 -20.36 8.66 18.74
C SER A 524 -19.77 9.80 17.91
N PRO A 525 -19.93 9.78 16.59
CA PRO A 525 -19.38 10.81 15.72
C PRO A 525 -20.02 12.16 15.96
N ILE A 526 -19.25 13.21 15.76
CA ILE A 526 -19.72 14.60 15.81
C ILE A 526 -19.71 15.20 14.41
N GLU A 527 -20.63 16.12 14.14
CA GLU A 527 -20.63 16.88 12.91
C GLU A 527 -19.48 17.89 12.91
N HIS A 528 -18.68 17.92 11.84
CA HIS A 528 -17.64 18.90 11.68
C HIS A 528 -18.25 20.28 11.38
N PRO A 529 -17.91 21.36 12.13
CA PRO A 529 -18.58 22.64 12.03
C PRO A 529 -18.36 23.39 10.71
N ILE A 530 -17.38 22.97 9.92
CA ILE A 530 -17.11 23.55 8.60
C ILE A 530 -17.43 22.51 7.51
N PRO A 531 -18.62 22.57 6.91
CA PRO A 531 -18.96 21.70 5.79
C PRO A 531 -18.13 22.03 4.54
N THR A 532 -18.01 21.08 3.63
CA THR A 532 -17.26 21.25 2.37
C THR A 532 -18.19 21.36 1.17
N ARG A 533 -17.74 22.01 0.07
CA ARG A 533 -18.57 22.24 -1.12
C ARG A 533 -18.93 20.95 -1.87
N ASP A 534 -18.04 19.97 -1.81
CA ASP A 534 -18.16 18.72 -2.54
C ASP A 534 -18.85 17.61 -1.75
N LYS A 535 -18.92 17.73 -0.42
CA LYS A 535 -19.47 16.69 0.47
C LYS A 535 -20.58 17.19 1.39
N GLY A 536 -20.72 18.51 1.55
CA GLY A 536 -21.60 19.08 2.55
C GLY A 536 -21.10 18.86 3.96
N PHE A 537 -22.00 18.58 4.90
CA PHE A 537 -21.67 18.16 6.25
C PHE A 537 -21.03 16.78 6.26
N TYR A 538 -20.00 16.62 7.08
CA TYR A 538 -19.35 15.36 7.35
C TYR A 538 -19.14 15.16 8.84
N TYR A 539 -18.95 13.92 9.24
CA TYR A 539 -18.87 13.54 10.64
C TYR A 539 -17.48 13.04 10.97
N VAL A 540 -17.00 13.37 12.15
CA VAL A 540 -15.69 12.96 12.67
C VAL A 540 -15.90 12.11 13.92
N ASP A 541 -15.22 10.98 13.96
CA ASP A 541 -15.10 10.13 15.14
C ASP A 541 -13.63 9.89 15.45
N CYS A 542 -13.29 9.56 16.68
CA CYS A 542 -11.94 9.18 17.07
C CYS A 542 -11.95 7.79 17.71
N LYS A 543 -11.22 6.87 17.10
CA LYS A 543 -11.13 5.50 17.58
C LYS A 543 -10.12 5.31 18.71
N THR A 544 -9.18 6.22 18.88
CA THR A 544 -8.16 6.17 19.92
C THR A 544 -8.57 6.98 21.15
N ASP A 545 -7.97 6.67 22.28
CA ASP A 545 -8.28 7.32 23.55
C ASP A 545 -7.77 8.77 23.57
N LEU A 546 -8.70 9.71 23.76
CA LEU A 546 -8.46 11.15 23.95
C LEU A 546 -8.84 11.61 25.36
N SER A 547 -9.11 10.69 26.28
CA SER A 547 -9.63 11.04 27.61
C SER A 547 -8.65 11.85 28.48
N SER A 548 -7.36 11.81 28.15
CA SER A 548 -6.33 12.60 28.83
C SER A 548 -6.20 14.04 28.31
N LEU A 549 -6.88 14.38 27.21
CA LEU A 549 -6.77 15.68 26.55
C LEU A 549 -7.88 16.64 27.02
N GLU A 550 -7.52 17.92 27.11
CA GLU A 550 -8.45 18.97 27.39
C GLU A 550 -9.39 19.29 26.20
N PRO A 551 -10.59 19.81 26.40
CA PRO A 551 -11.53 20.17 25.33
C PRO A 551 -10.92 21.05 24.23
N LYS A 552 -9.99 21.95 24.57
CA LYS A 552 -9.26 22.78 23.61
C LYS A 552 -8.34 21.98 22.69
N GLU A 553 -7.67 20.99 23.23
CA GLU A 553 -6.77 20.13 22.48
C GLU A 553 -7.56 19.23 21.53
N ILE A 554 -8.66 18.63 22.03
CA ILE A 554 -9.55 17.80 21.21
C ILE A 554 -10.18 18.64 20.07
N ALA A 555 -10.64 19.86 20.39
CA ALA A 555 -11.19 20.78 19.39
C ALA A 555 -10.18 21.11 18.28
N ASN A 556 -8.92 21.36 18.65
CA ASN A 556 -7.84 21.59 17.68
C ASN A 556 -7.57 20.36 16.80
N LEU A 557 -7.55 19.18 17.39
CA LEU A 557 -7.37 17.94 16.63
C LEU A 557 -8.51 17.74 15.62
N VAL A 558 -9.76 17.80 16.08
CA VAL A 558 -10.94 17.57 15.24
C VAL A 558 -11.05 18.58 14.10
N LEU A 559 -10.71 19.84 14.36
CA LEU A 559 -10.74 20.91 13.37
C LEU A 559 -9.81 20.63 12.17
N ASN A 560 -8.71 19.91 12.40
CA ASN A 560 -7.74 19.53 11.36
C ASN A 560 -8.07 18.22 10.64
N VAL A 561 -9.14 17.51 11.02
CA VAL A 561 -9.54 16.27 10.35
C VAL A 561 -10.06 16.57 8.95
N SER A 562 -9.36 16.08 7.95
CA SER A 562 -9.73 16.26 6.55
C SER A 562 -9.25 15.07 5.70
N ASP A 563 -10.12 14.57 4.84
CA ASP A 563 -9.83 13.55 3.85
C ASP A 563 -9.57 14.14 2.44
N TYR A 564 -9.40 15.44 2.37
CA TYR A 564 -9.26 16.18 1.11
C TYR A 564 -8.01 15.77 0.32
N SER A 565 -6.89 15.50 1.00
CA SER A 565 -5.60 15.28 0.34
C SER A 565 -5.58 14.01 -0.51
N THR A 566 -6.04 12.89 0.02
CA THR A 566 -6.16 11.65 -0.76
C THR A 566 -7.24 11.74 -1.83
N ASN A 567 -8.39 12.31 -1.51
CA ASN A 567 -9.45 12.53 -2.48
C ASN A 567 -8.99 13.38 -3.67
N ASN A 568 -8.24 14.45 -3.41
CA ASN A 568 -7.66 15.28 -4.47
C ASN A 568 -6.72 14.45 -5.37
N PHE A 569 -5.80 13.68 -4.80
CA PHE A 569 -4.89 12.86 -5.58
C PHE A 569 -5.62 11.76 -6.36
N MET A 570 -6.61 11.11 -5.76
CA MET A 570 -7.45 10.12 -6.44
C MET A 570 -8.24 10.74 -7.62
N GLN A 571 -8.66 12.00 -7.51
CA GLN A 571 -9.23 12.72 -8.66
C GLN A 571 -8.18 12.97 -9.74
N GLN A 572 -6.92 13.28 -9.38
CA GLN A 572 -5.84 13.39 -10.36
C GLN A 572 -5.61 12.06 -11.07
N ILE A 573 -5.57 10.93 -10.35
CA ILE A 573 -5.47 9.59 -10.95
C ILE A 573 -6.57 9.39 -12.00
N ARG A 574 -7.82 9.62 -11.62
CA ARG A 574 -8.99 9.41 -12.50
C ARG A 574 -9.04 10.33 -13.70
N ARG A 575 -8.53 11.56 -13.56
CA ARG A 575 -8.56 12.57 -14.63
C ARG A 575 -7.37 12.48 -15.58
N ARG A 576 -6.24 11.94 -15.11
CA ARG A 576 -4.97 11.99 -15.85
C ARG A 576 -4.53 10.66 -16.44
N LEU A 577 -4.86 9.54 -15.78
CA LEU A 577 -4.39 8.23 -16.21
C LEU A 577 -5.49 7.46 -16.96
N SER A 578 -5.36 7.37 -18.29
CA SER A 578 -6.29 6.59 -19.11
C SER A 578 -6.31 5.11 -18.74
N ILE A 579 -5.15 4.57 -18.33
CA ILE A 579 -4.98 3.15 -17.96
C ILE A 579 -5.69 2.76 -16.65
N ILE A 580 -6.12 3.74 -15.85
CA ILE A 580 -6.89 3.54 -14.60
C ILE A 580 -8.29 4.17 -14.78
N GLU A 581 -8.90 3.94 -15.91
CA GLU A 581 -10.17 4.55 -16.28
C GLU A 581 -11.35 3.93 -15.53
N ARG A 582 -12.37 4.76 -15.27
CA ARG A 582 -13.69 4.27 -14.89
C ARG A 582 -14.36 3.62 -16.11
N PRO A 583 -15.18 2.57 -15.88
CA PRO A 583 -15.93 1.97 -16.97
C PRO A 583 -16.84 3.01 -17.64
N LEU A 584 -16.86 2.97 -18.95
CA LEU A 584 -17.84 3.71 -19.72
C LEU A 584 -19.15 2.92 -19.75
N VAL A 585 -20.25 3.56 -19.42
CA VAL A 585 -21.59 2.97 -19.63
C VAL A 585 -21.88 3.09 -21.12
N THR A 586 -22.09 1.96 -21.79
CA THR A 586 -22.48 1.97 -23.21
C THR A 586 -23.89 2.55 -23.38
N ALA A 587 -24.12 3.27 -24.46
CA ALA A 587 -25.43 3.87 -24.77
C ALA A 587 -26.57 2.84 -24.89
N ARG A 588 -26.24 1.57 -25.02
CA ARG A 588 -27.21 0.45 -25.13
C ARG A 588 -27.59 -0.16 -23.79
N GLY A 589 -27.01 0.30 -22.65
CA GLY A 589 -27.36 -0.19 -21.34
C GLY A 589 -26.81 -1.58 -20.96
N ASP A 590 -26.13 -2.27 -21.87
CA ASP A 590 -25.76 -3.69 -21.76
C ASP A 590 -24.42 -3.94 -21.07
N GLY A 591 -23.92 -3.00 -20.26
CA GLY A 591 -22.70 -3.23 -19.50
C GLY A 591 -21.75 -2.05 -19.44
N LYS A 592 -20.72 -2.24 -18.62
CA LYS A 592 -19.63 -1.29 -18.42
C LYS A 592 -18.46 -1.69 -19.31
N SER A 593 -18.04 -0.82 -20.21
CA SER A 593 -16.86 -1.06 -21.06
C SER A 593 -15.62 -0.41 -20.48
N TYR A 594 -14.53 -1.15 -20.39
CA TYR A 594 -13.21 -0.70 -19.91
C TYR A 594 -12.22 -0.60 -21.08
N ILE A 595 -12.52 0.26 -22.05
CA ILE A 595 -11.81 0.34 -23.34
C ILE A 595 -10.31 0.61 -23.15
N TYR A 596 -9.95 1.42 -22.17
CA TYR A 596 -8.56 1.84 -21.93
C TYR A 596 -7.95 1.25 -20.66
N ALA A 597 -8.67 0.41 -19.93
CA ALA A 597 -8.16 -0.20 -18.72
C ALA A 597 -6.93 -1.08 -19.02
N ASN A 598 -5.99 -1.09 -18.09
CA ASN A 598 -4.74 -1.79 -18.27
C ASN A 598 -4.90 -3.30 -18.06
N PHE A 599 -4.20 -4.09 -18.85
CA PHE A 599 -4.13 -5.54 -18.73
C PHE A 599 -3.14 -6.00 -17.67
N ASN A 600 -2.07 -5.23 -17.43
CA ASN A 600 -1.03 -5.58 -16.50
C ASN A 600 -0.86 -4.48 -15.44
N PRO A 601 -1.21 -4.76 -14.18
CA PRO A 601 -1.13 -3.82 -13.07
C PRO A 601 0.25 -3.21 -12.83
N LYS A 602 1.31 -3.87 -13.28
CA LYS A 602 2.67 -3.35 -13.24
C LYS A 602 2.77 -1.96 -13.89
N TYR A 603 2.18 -1.79 -15.06
CA TYR A 603 2.23 -0.50 -15.76
C TYR A 603 1.31 0.56 -15.12
N ALA A 604 0.24 0.14 -14.45
CA ALA A 604 -0.55 1.04 -13.64
C ALA A 604 0.24 1.56 -12.43
N GLN A 605 1.01 0.69 -11.76
CA GLN A 605 1.91 1.09 -10.68
C GLN A 605 2.98 2.07 -11.17
N PHE A 606 3.55 1.83 -12.35
CA PHE A 606 4.52 2.75 -12.94
C PHE A 606 3.93 4.13 -13.22
N ALA A 607 2.74 4.17 -13.80
CA ALA A 607 2.03 5.42 -14.07
C ALA A 607 1.65 6.18 -12.79
N LEU A 608 1.24 5.47 -11.73
CA LEU A 608 0.95 6.06 -10.42
C LEU A 608 2.19 6.70 -9.80
N THR A 609 3.34 6.03 -9.86
CA THR A 609 4.59 6.57 -9.34
C THR A 609 5.04 7.80 -10.13
N ILE A 610 4.93 7.78 -11.46
CA ILE A 610 5.22 8.93 -12.32
C ILE A 610 4.30 10.10 -11.97
N LEU A 611 2.99 9.86 -11.84
CA LEU A 611 2.02 10.88 -11.47
C LEU A 611 2.31 11.45 -10.07
N ARG A 612 2.63 10.60 -9.08
CA ARG A 612 2.97 11.01 -7.71
C ARG A 612 4.15 11.99 -7.70
N ILE A 613 5.21 11.65 -8.41
CA ILE A 613 6.42 12.48 -8.45
C ILE A 613 6.16 13.79 -9.17
N PHE A 614 5.46 13.76 -10.30
CA PHE A 614 5.07 14.96 -11.02
C PHE A 614 4.18 15.86 -10.15
N TYR A 615 3.18 15.31 -9.49
CA TYR A 615 2.29 16.03 -8.58
C TYR A 615 3.05 16.67 -7.41
N ASN A 616 3.92 15.90 -6.76
CA ASN A 616 4.65 16.37 -5.59
C ASN A 616 5.70 17.45 -5.90
N PHE A 617 6.41 17.33 -7.03
CA PHE A 617 7.62 18.13 -7.28
C PHE A 617 7.48 19.13 -8.41
N CYS A 618 6.55 18.95 -9.35
CA CYS A 618 6.41 19.82 -10.52
C CYS A 618 5.18 20.72 -10.48
N GLU A 619 4.08 20.27 -9.87
CA GLU A 619 2.81 21.03 -9.87
C GLU A 619 2.70 21.97 -8.68
N ALA A 620 2.91 23.25 -8.92
CA ALA A 620 2.70 24.29 -7.92
C ALA A 620 1.26 24.80 -7.95
N THR A 621 0.63 24.87 -6.77
CA THR A 621 -0.70 25.47 -6.58
C THR A 621 -0.61 26.63 -5.58
N LYS A 622 -1.53 27.60 -5.69
CA LYS A 622 -1.56 28.73 -4.76
C LYS A 622 -1.90 28.26 -3.33
N ASP A 623 -1.13 28.76 -2.40
CA ASP A 623 -1.36 28.64 -0.98
C ASP A 623 -2.28 29.73 -0.44
N LEU A 624 -2.58 29.70 0.86
CA LEU A 624 -3.37 30.75 1.54
C LEU A 624 -2.70 32.12 1.49
N ASP A 625 -1.36 32.16 1.45
CA ASP A 625 -0.55 33.39 1.29
C ASP A 625 -0.50 33.88 -0.16
N GLY A 626 -1.16 33.19 -1.11
CA GLY A 626 -1.15 33.53 -2.53
C GLY A 626 0.09 33.08 -3.29
N ILE A 627 1.10 32.52 -2.60
CA ILE A 627 2.35 32.05 -3.22
C ILE A 627 2.09 30.63 -3.81
N LYS A 628 2.65 30.41 -4.99
CA LYS A 628 2.59 29.08 -5.61
C LYS A 628 3.69 28.19 -5.07
N ARG A 629 3.33 27.05 -4.50
CA ARG A 629 4.26 26.01 -4.03
C ARG A 629 3.79 24.63 -4.46
N THR A 630 4.76 23.74 -4.67
CA THR A 630 4.49 22.31 -4.85
C THR A 630 4.22 21.66 -3.49
N PRO A 631 3.55 20.49 -3.44
CA PRO A 631 3.41 19.72 -2.20
C PRO A 631 4.75 19.44 -1.50
N ALA A 632 5.82 19.14 -2.26
CA ALA A 632 7.15 18.90 -1.71
C ALA A 632 7.76 20.15 -1.06
N GLN A 633 7.53 21.34 -1.64
CA GLN A 633 7.94 22.61 -1.03
C GLN A 633 7.16 22.91 0.25
N ARG A 634 5.84 22.63 0.28
CA ARG A 634 5.02 22.83 1.48
C ARG A 634 5.44 21.93 2.64
N LEU A 635 5.82 20.70 2.33
CA LEU A 635 6.28 19.75 3.36
C LEU A 635 7.73 20.02 3.79
N GLY A 636 8.47 20.89 3.07
CA GLY A 636 9.86 21.20 3.38
C GLY A 636 10.88 20.19 2.80
N ILE A 637 10.44 19.33 1.87
CA ILE A 637 11.33 18.35 1.21
C ILE A 637 12.35 19.05 0.31
N THR A 638 11.96 20.15 -0.31
CA THR A 638 12.79 20.93 -1.22
C THR A 638 12.34 22.38 -1.28
N ASP A 639 13.25 23.28 -1.54
CA ASP A 639 12.96 24.69 -1.82
C ASP A 639 12.69 24.93 -3.32
N LYS A 640 13.12 23.98 -4.18
CA LYS A 640 13.03 24.11 -5.64
C LYS A 640 11.73 23.45 -6.16
N GLN A 641 11.04 24.17 -7.06
CA GLN A 641 10.10 23.52 -7.97
C GLN A 641 10.89 22.91 -9.12
N PHE A 642 10.72 21.61 -9.36
CA PHE A 642 11.35 20.87 -10.44
C PHE A 642 10.52 20.94 -11.72
N ASP A 643 11.18 20.87 -12.88
CA ASP A 643 10.51 20.62 -14.14
C ASP A 643 10.61 19.12 -14.54
N LEU A 644 9.83 18.73 -15.55
CA LEU A 644 9.82 17.36 -16.04
C LEU A 644 11.20 16.91 -16.54
N LYS A 645 11.98 17.84 -17.13
CA LYS A 645 13.32 17.52 -17.66
C LYS A 645 14.33 17.30 -16.54
N ASP A 646 14.17 17.98 -15.41
CA ASP A 646 15.00 17.75 -14.23
C ASP A 646 14.87 16.29 -13.77
N ILE A 647 13.65 15.76 -13.78
CA ILE A 647 13.37 14.36 -13.39
C ILE A 647 13.90 13.39 -14.44
N LEU A 648 13.54 13.58 -15.71
CA LEU A 648 13.87 12.65 -16.78
C LEU A 648 15.38 12.58 -17.06
N TYR A 649 16.10 13.69 -16.95
CA TYR A 649 17.52 13.76 -17.28
C TYR A 649 18.41 13.92 -16.05
N LEU A 650 17.83 13.99 -14.85
CA LEU A 650 18.51 14.11 -13.55
C LEU A 650 19.52 15.27 -13.54
N ARG A 651 19.08 16.43 -13.98
CA ARG A 651 19.85 17.67 -14.04
C ARG A 651 20.04 18.33 -12.68
#